data_3c0ae6d6ce94478ca027ec3c909613ae
#
_entry.id   3c0ae6d6ce94478ca027ec3c909613ae
#
_cell.length_a   1.000
_cell.length_b   1.000
_cell.length_c   1.000
_cell.angle_alpha   90.00
_cell.angle_beta   90.00
_cell.angle_gamma   90.00
#
_symmetry.space_group_name_H-M   'P 1'
#
loop_
_entity.id
_entity.type
_entity.pdbx_description
1 polymer ?
#
loop_
_entity_poly.entity_id
_entity_poly.type
_entity_poly.pdbx_seq_one_letter_code
_entity_poly.pdbx_strand_id
1 'polypeptide(L)'
;MSRFLPALRLVRLVAPLGLVATLLVDARTASSSPPEPASPAVVAPTRTASEPGLTIGRPNGASYLHLLGRHAGNLLSPRSGTVGALVALPRGQRASDYGLEEVAPGIGRMRATPARIEEFGFAHPELRLEVGPPLHTLLDRAGQWIRSDVARRERGADGRGVLVGVIDTGLDVTHPEMVDVNGKSRVAWLLDLSLEPVGVHEELEKKYGIPDANGKIANGAVLSKKEIDTLLARIANGSCVEKTGTKCAPSDEVGHGTHVTGIAAARGAGGHYPGIAPAADLVIVRGTRGRSEGLDDDDVMHAVQFLFDRADFEKRPMVVNISLGSDFGPHDGSLLWETTIASLVGPNFPGHAVVAAAGNVGSIAEEPVHQSVRATKGATMRVPVRTRGADSGSVQVWVTLREGADLKIGLDGPDGEWIAPVAEGHQNGKNTDDYNAGVIFGSGVDASPIPAGSRGAVVVWTGKWPTGTYSITLEGTGLADLYVQGLGDAALGSDRQALFANGVREGTISSPATHPGIIAVGCTVNRPSWTSIAGVVLGPRIPLLDGPGGLPAPRLTGADAPPTSRGIFDGEICWFSSAGPTPLGVPKPEIAAPGAFVISAMSRTATPGTSGSIFTNPNCPALKSGKTDARCYQVDESHAVAAGTSMSSPVVAGVVALLLQKDPTLTQDKIIALLQAGAHRFRYPAPFNDQSGPGEVDAMGALDALDQMRNPTLQLPAADQSWLTLSSDYVPADGSTGVTAIVELRTADGQHRADFFDKGRLVPVLLVDGVPFEGAPDIIRRGPGVWFYVWRPPPGLGGSRATFGATFDGVAIVAPRTVPIASDGWNAAYPSHAGGSHCAVTTTSRTGTSTAASATLIGGVMALAALRRRRRTA
;
A
#
# COMPACT_ATOMS: atom_id res chain seq x y z
N MET A 1 22.47 19.17 54.27
CA MET A 1 23.44 20.23 54.52
C MET A 1 23.74 20.90 53.21
N SER A 2 23.25 22.05 53.07
CA SER A 2 23.66 23.43 52.74
C SER A 2 24.17 23.54 51.30
N ARG A 3 23.34 24.19 50.44
CA ARG A 3 23.30 25.61 50.08
C ARG A 3 24.41 26.01 49.10
N PHE A 4 24.04 26.39 47.85
CA PHE A 4 24.09 27.79 47.37
C PHE A 4 23.64 27.95 45.94
N LEU A 5 22.58 28.67 45.70
CA LEU A 5 22.27 29.60 44.63
C LEU A 5 22.70 31.00 45.17
N PRO A 6 22.91 32.09 44.43
CA PRO A 6 22.17 32.57 43.28
C PRO A 6 23.04 33.42 42.25
N ALA A 7 22.53 33.84 41.13
CA ALA A 7 22.18 35.26 40.85
C ALA A 7 21.95 35.55 39.35
N LEU A 8 20.79 36.14 39.13
CA LEU A 8 20.42 36.86 37.91
C LEU A 8 21.35 38.06 37.65
N ARG A 9 21.59 38.39 36.38
CA ARG A 9 21.67 39.79 35.91
C ARG A 9 21.11 39.97 34.50
N LEU A 10 20.02 40.70 34.44
CA LEU A 10 19.37 41.39 33.34
C LEU A 10 20.25 42.58 32.93
N VAL A 11 20.49 42.84 31.63
CA VAL A 11 20.76 44.18 31.09
C VAL A 11 20.08 44.36 29.74
N ARG A 12 19.38 45.48 29.68
CA ARG A 12 18.52 45.99 28.62
C ARG A 12 19.26 46.65 27.48
N LEU A 13 18.62 46.59 26.30
CA LEU A 13 18.44 47.63 25.25
C LEU A 13 19.57 48.61 24.96
N VAL A 14 19.84 48.79 23.65
CA VAL A 14 19.63 50.03 22.89
C VAL A 14 19.88 49.80 21.40
N ALA A 15 18.93 50.17 20.56
CA ALA A 15 19.10 50.43 19.14
C ALA A 15 19.50 51.93 18.94
N PRO A 16 20.10 52.35 17.86
CA PRO A 16 19.38 53.29 17.02
C PRO A 16 19.47 53.11 15.51
N LEU A 17 18.48 53.75 14.92
CA LEU A 17 18.23 54.05 13.51
C LEU A 17 19.29 54.92 12.81
N GLY A 18 19.22 54.85 11.47
CA GLY A 18 19.55 55.93 10.52
C GLY A 18 20.70 55.56 9.59
N LEU A 19 20.74 55.78 8.32
CA LEU A 19 20.15 56.72 7.42
C LEU A 19 20.50 56.33 5.95
N VAL A 20 19.63 56.69 5.05
CA VAL A 20 19.76 56.63 3.57
C VAL A 20 20.90 57.48 3.03
N ALA A 21 21.61 57.04 2.00
CA ALA A 21 22.13 57.87 0.96
C ALA A 21 22.40 57.08 -0.36
N THR A 22 21.77 57.53 -1.40
CA THR A 22 22.01 57.38 -2.82
C THR A 22 23.28 58.07 -3.28
N LEU A 23 23.91 57.54 -4.35
CA LEU A 23 24.51 58.24 -5.51
C LEU A 23 25.41 57.28 -6.31
N LEU A 24 25.04 56.93 -7.52
CA LEU A 24 25.42 57.38 -8.89
C LEU A 24 26.91 57.27 -9.31
N VAL A 25 27.11 56.43 -10.36
CA VAL A 25 27.95 56.59 -11.55
C VAL A 25 29.48 56.62 -11.36
N ASP A 26 30.22 55.70 -11.99
CA ASP A 26 30.94 55.93 -13.25
C ASP A 26 31.50 54.65 -13.88
N ALA A 27 31.69 54.73 -15.17
CA ALA A 27 32.03 53.68 -16.11
C ALA A 27 33.59 53.58 -16.37
N ARG A 28 33.93 52.46 -17.04
CA ARG A 28 35.16 52.12 -17.79
C ARG A 28 36.21 51.31 -17.05
N THR A 29 36.46 50.08 -17.57
CA THR A 29 37.30 49.81 -18.73
C THR A 29 37.14 48.41 -19.24
N ALA A 30 37.16 48.22 -20.52
CA ALA A 30 37.08 47.00 -21.29
C ALA A 30 38.33 46.11 -21.16
N SER A 31 38.15 44.81 -21.07
CA SER A 31 39.15 43.84 -21.46
C SER A 31 38.46 42.79 -22.34
N SER A 32 38.94 42.71 -23.58
CA SER A 32 38.48 41.85 -24.65
C SER A 32 38.96 40.40 -24.46
N SER A 33 38.05 39.46 -24.47
CA SER A 33 38.31 38.05 -24.76
C SER A 33 37.63 37.66 -26.06
N PRO A 34 38.16 36.70 -26.83
CA PRO A 34 37.75 36.45 -28.20
C PRO A 34 36.39 35.70 -28.26
N PRO A 35 35.62 35.80 -29.36
CA PRO A 35 34.29 35.24 -29.46
C PRO A 35 34.32 33.73 -29.66
N GLU A 36 33.49 33.05 -28.86
CA GLU A 36 33.05 31.67 -29.09
C GLU A 36 32.27 31.56 -30.43
N PRO A 37 32.39 30.44 -31.17
CA PRO A 37 31.66 30.31 -32.42
C PRO A 37 30.15 30.18 -32.16
N ALA A 38 29.37 30.98 -32.85
CA ALA A 38 27.92 30.99 -32.82
C ALA A 38 27.33 29.61 -33.17
N SER A 39 26.52 29.08 -32.26
CA SER A 39 25.59 27.99 -32.57
C SER A 39 24.59 28.44 -33.63
N PRO A 40 24.22 27.58 -34.60
CA PRO A 40 23.30 27.97 -35.65
C PRO A 40 21.93 28.31 -35.02
N ALA A 41 21.45 29.49 -35.36
CA ALA A 41 20.11 29.95 -34.99
C ALA A 41 19.08 28.96 -35.50
N VAL A 42 18.33 28.35 -34.56
CA VAL A 42 17.07 27.63 -34.88
C VAL A 42 16.10 28.72 -35.37
N VAL A 43 15.91 28.80 -36.66
CA VAL A 43 14.86 29.61 -37.29
C VAL A 43 13.53 29.02 -36.81
N ALA A 44 12.82 29.75 -35.95
CA ALA A 44 11.44 29.43 -35.61
C ALA A 44 10.62 29.48 -36.92
N PRO A 45 9.83 28.47 -37.25
CA PRO A 45 8.96 28.55 -38.39
C PRO A 45 7.92 29.65 -38.18
N THR A 46 7.94 30.63 -39.06
CA THR A 46 6.91 31.68 -39.20
C THR A 46 5.56 30.97 -39.37
N ARG A 47 4.66 31.11 -38.42
CA ARG A 47 3.25 30.73 -38.56
C ARG A 47 2.61 31.60 -39.66
N THR A 48 2.45 31.04 -40.84
CA THR A 48 1.57 31.58 -41.85
C THR A 48 0.20 30.85 -41.76
N ALA A 49 -0.81 31.69 -41.52
CA ALA A 49 -2.22 31.57 -41.87
C ALA A 49 -2.93 30.24 -41.77
N SER A 50 -3.99 30.24 -40.97
CA SER A 50 -5.17 29.38 -41.00
C SER A 50 -4.91 27.87 -41.14
N GLU A 51 -4.73 27.18 -39.99
CA GLU A 51 -5.03 25.76 -39.94
C GLU A 51 -6.46 25.52 -40.38
N PRO A 52 -6.73 24.67 -41.41
CA PRO A 52 -8.06 24.23 -41.69
C PRO A 52 -8.56 23.51 -40.44
N GLY A 53 -9.70 23.92 -39.91
CA GLY A 53 -10.34 23.26 -38.76
C GLY A 53 -10.36 21.76 -39.03
N LEU A 54 -9.87 21.00 -38.01
CA LEU A 54 -9.81 19.53 -38.05
C LEU A 54 -11.20 18.99 -38.37
N THR A 55 -11.46 18.74 -39.65
CA THR A 55 -12.66 17.96 -40.05
C THR A 55 -12.32 16.54 -39.66
N ILE A 56 -12.86 16.05 -38.53
CA ILE A 56 -12.73 14.64 -38.09
C ILE A 56 -13.51 13.80 -39.14
N GLY A 57 -12.85 13.59 -40.27
CA GLY A 57 -13.16 12.47 -41.16
C GLY A 57 -12.83 11.20 -40.43
N ARG A 58 -13.30 10.05 -40.84
CA ARG A 58 -13.21 8.75 -40.20
C ARG A 58 -11.90 8.59 -39.39
N PRO A 59 -11.97 8.38 -38.07
CA PRO A 59 -10.77 8.34 -37.20
C PRO A 59 -9.85 7.23 -37.65
N ASN A 60 -8.65 7.58 -38.09
CA ASN A 60 -7.55 6.64 -38.24
C ASN A 60 -6.51 6.86 -37.11
N GLY A 61 -5.56 5.95 -36.97
CA GLY A 61 -4.55 6.03 -35.90
C GLY A 61 -3.61 7.24 -36.01
N ALA A 62 -3.54 7.91 -37.17
CA ALA A 62 -2.81 9.15 -37.35
C ALA A 62 -3.47 10.29 -36.60
N SER A 63 -4.79 10.36 -36.60
CA SER A 63 -5.54 11.33 -35.80
C SER A 63 -5.31 11.14 -34.29
N TYR A 64 -5.15 9.91 -33.86
CA TYR A 64 -4.81 9.61 -32.46
C TYR A 64 -3.41 10.11 -32.08
N LEU A 65 -2.40 9.87 -32.91
CA LEU A 65 -1.03 10.39 -32.70
C LEU A 65 -0.99 11.91 -32.72
N HIS A 66 -1.74 12.54 -33.62
CA HIS A 66 -1.87 14.00 -33.70
C HIS A 66 -2.48 14.61 -32.42
N LEU A 67 -3.55 13.98 -31.91
CA LEU A 67 -4.20 14.39 -30.66
C LEU A 67 -3.29 14.20 -29.43
N LEU A 68 -2.46 13.19 -29.43
CA LEU A 68 -1.46 12.98 -28.36
C LEU A 68 -0.37 14.08 -28.35
N GLY A 69 -0.05 14.69 -29.51
CA GLY A 69 0.88 15.81 -29.63
C GLY A 69 2.21 15.54 -28.91
N ARG A 70 2.54 16.39 -27.94
CA ARG A 70 3.78 16.27 -27.15
C ARG A 70 3.86 14.99 -26.31
N HIS A 71 2.76 14.29 -26.07
CA HIS A 71 2.70 13.03 -25.31
C HIS A 71 2.94 11.80 -26.19
N ALA A 72 3.04 11.95 -27.52
CA ALA A 72 3.38 10.83 -28.41
C ALA A 72 4.74 10.16 -28.06
N GLY A 73 5.63 10.86 -27.38
CA GLY A 73 6.88 10.31 -26.83
C GLY A 73 6.68 9.12 -25.91
N ASN A 74 5.54 9.01 -25.23
CA ASN A 74 5.20 7.89 -24.35
C ASN A 74 4.96 6.58 -25.11
N LEU A 75 4.73 6.65 -26.42
CA LEU A 75 4.56 5.49 -27.30
C LEU A 75 5.90 5.01 -27.90
N LEU A 76 6.97 5.76 -27.70
CA LEU A 76 8.26 5.46 -28.30
C LEU A 76 8.93 4.27 -27.63
N SER A 77 9.52 3.39 -28.43
CA SER A 77 10.49 2.42 -27.93
C SER A 77 11.70 3.17 -27.36
N PRO A 78 12.11 2.94 -26.11
CA PRO A 78 13.20 3.68 -25.46
C PRO A 78 14.55 3.64 -26.21
N ARG A 79 14.77 2.58 -27.02
CA ARG A 79 16.02 2.38 -27.75
C ARG A 79 16.01 2.89 -29.17
N SER A 80 14.86 2.93 -29.85
CA SER A 80 14.77 3.25 -31.27
C SER A 80 14.06 4.56 -31.58
N GLY A 81 13.36 5.16 -30.63
CA GLY A 81 12.51 6.33 -30.86
C GLY A 81 11.36 6.09 -31.85
N THR A 82 10.96 4.82 -32.02
CA THR A 82 9.94 4.42 -32.99
C THR A 82 8.72 3.81 -32.30
N VAL A 83 7.57 3.87 -32.98
CA VAL A 83 6.29 3.30 -32.59
C VAL A 83 5.88 2.25 -33.62
N GLY A 84 5.21 1.18 -33.19
CA GLY A 84 4.59 0.20 -34.07
C GLY A 84 3.16 0.63 -34.42
N ALA A 85 2.77 0.41 -35.69
CA ALA A 85 1.38 0.56 -36.14
C ALA A 85 0.95 -0.68 -36.91
N LEU A 86 -0.27 -1.16 -36.67
CA LEU A 86 -0.96 -2.13 -37.51
C LEU A 86 -1.86 -1.37 -38.48
N VAL A 87 -1.96 -1.85 -39.72
CA VAL A 87 -2.70 -1.21 -40.81
C VAL A 87 -3.65 -2.25 -41.40
N ALA A 88 -4.94 -2.03 -41.26
CA ALA A 88 -5.94 -2.83 -41.95
C ALA A 88 -6.04 -2.40 -43.40
N LEU A 89 -5.85 -3.37 -44.31
CA LEU A 89 -5.86 -3.14 -45.75
C LEU A 89 -7.27 -3.39 -46.33
N PRO A 90 -7.67 -2.62 -47.35
CA PRO A 90 -8.89 -2.92 -48.08
C PRO A 90 -8.83 -4.29 -48.77
N ARG A 91 -9.98 -4.91 -49.02
CA ARG A 91 -10.04 -6.22 -49.69
C ARG A 91 -9.37 -6.17 -51.05
N GLY A 92 -8.45 -7.14 -51.25
CA GLY A 92 -7.72 -7.31 -52.50
C GLY A 92 -6.46 -6.47 -52.66
N GLN A 93 -6.09 -5.66 -51.68
CA GLN A 93 -4.84 -4.89 -51.66
C GLN A 93 -3.80 -5.61 -50.78
N ARG A 94 -2.52 -5.45 -51.13
CA ARG A 94 -1.38 -6.06 -50.41
C ARG A 94 -0.64 -5.04 -49.59
N ALA A 95 -0.04 -5.48 -48.50
CA ALA A 95 0.78 -4.63 -47.69
C ALA A 95 1.94 -3.96 -48.44
N SER A 96 2.52 -4.69 -49.41
CA SER A 96 3.57 -4.19 -50.30
C SER A 96 3.18 -2.98 -51.16
N ASP A 97 1.91 -2.85 -51.49
CA ASP A 97 1.39 -1.71 -52.29
C ASP A 97 1.51 -0.37 -51.55
N TYR A 98 1.64 -0.46 -50.22
CA TYR A 98 1.82 0.66 -49.31
C TYR A 98 3.20 0.72 -48.62
N GLY A 99 4.13 -0.15 -49.09
CA GLY A 99 5.45 -0.24 -48.47
C GLY A 99 5.41 -0.79 -47.02
N LEU A 100 4.40 -1.59 -46.68
CA LEU A 100 4.21 -2.24 -45.39
C LEU A 100 4.64 -3.70 -45.41
N GLU A 101 5.00 -4.22 -44.23
CA GLU A 101 5.23 -5.65 -44.03
C GLU A 101 3.88 -6.33 -43.69
N GLU A 102 3.55 -7.39 -44.42
CA GLU A 102 2.34 -8.18 -44.15
C GLU A 102 2.55 -9.11 -42.97
N VAL A 103 1.67 -8.99 -41.95
CA VAL A 103 1.73 -9.84 -40.73
C VAL A 103 0.59 -10.84 -40.64
N ALA A 104 -0.50 -10.57 -41.38
CA ALA A 104 -1.63 -11.48 -41.56
C ALA A 104 -2.41 -11.06 -42.81
N PRO A 105 -3.25 -11.98 -43.42
CA PRO A 105 -4.04 -11.62 -44.60
C PRO A 105 -4.87 -10.34 -44.35
N GLY A 106 -4.60 -9.30 -45.15
CA GLY A 106 -5.27 -7.99 -45.03
C GLY A 106 -4.77 -7.11 -43.91
N ILE A 107 -3.64 -7.45 -43.26
CA ILE A 107 -3.04 -6.62 -42.17
C ILE A 107 -1.56 -6.41 -42.47
N GLY A 108 -1.20 -5.15 -42.69
CA GLY A 108 0.20 -4.69 -42.75
C GLY A 108 0.69 -4.15 -41.43
N ARG A 109 1.98 -4.06 -41.22
CA ARG A 109 2.62 -3.33 -40.13
C ARG A 109 3.67 -2.36 -40.63
N MET A 110 3.85 -1.31 -39.84
CA MET A 110 4.99 -0.41 -39.96
C MET A 110 5.57 -0.08 -38.60
N ARG A 111 6.85 0.22 -38.59
CA ARG A 111 7.52 0.78 -37.41
C ARG A 111 8.31 2.00 -37.82
N ALA A 112 7.93 3.15 -37.28
CA ALA A 112 8.54 4.44 -37.63
C ALA A 112 8.43 5.43 -36.47
N THR A 113 9.00 6.63 -36.63
CA THR A 113 8.75 7.72 -35.72
C THR A 113 7.26 8.12 -35.72
N PRO A 114 6.71 8.68 -34.62
CA PRO A 114 5.33 9.13 -34.58
C PRO A 114 4.96 10.03 -35.76
N ALA A 115 5.82 11.01 -36.07
CA ALA A 115 5.61 11.94 -37.18
C ALA A 115 5.50 11.23 -38.55
N ARG A 116 6.30 10.16 -38.76
CA ARG A 116 6.24 9.39 -39.99
C ARG A 116 5.00 8.52 -40.12
N ILE A 117 4.48 7.99 -38.98
CA ILE A 117 3.21 7.25 -38.95
C ILE A 117 2.05 8.20 -39.16
N GLU A 118 2.10 9.39 -38.60
CA GLU A 118 1.12 10.45 -38.79
C GLU A 118 1.05 10.89 -40.25
N GLU A 119 2.22 11.19 -40.84
CA GLU A 119 2.33 11.51 -42.30
C GLU A 119 1.75 10.41 -43.18
N PHE A 120 2.07 9.15 -42.89
CA PHE A 120 1.54 7.99 -43.64
C PHE A 120 0.01 7.91 -43.51
N GLY A 121 -0.54 8.07 -42.29
CA GLY A 121 -1.97 8.02 -42.07
C GLY A 121 -2.74 9.16 -42.71
N PHE A 122 -2.14 10.36 -42.83
CA PHE A 122 -2.75 11.46 -43.57
C PHE A 122 -2.64 11.30 -45.12
N ALA A 123 -1.57 10.64 -45.55
CA ALA A 123 -1.43 10.31 -46.99
C ALA A 123 -2.40 9.19 -47.43
N HIS A 124 -2.82 8.34 -46.50
CA HIS A 124 -3.69 7.18 -46.77
C HIS A 124 -4.93 7.18 -45.86
N PRO A 125 -5.84 8.16 -46.03
CA PRO A 125 -7.00 8.28 -45.14
C PRO A 125 -8.00 7.11 -45.30
N GLU A 126 -7.92 6.33 -46.39
CA GLU A 126 -8.69 5.11 -46.62
C GLU A 126 -8.27 3.93 -45.75
N LEU A 127 -7.05 3.96 -45.19
CA LEU A 127 -6.53 2.90 -44.34
C LEU A 127 -6.91 3.12 -42.89
N ARG A 128 -7.21 2.04 -42.19
CA ARG A 128 -7.38 2.04 -40.76
C ARG A 128 -6.06 1.72 -40.07
N LEU A 129 -5.48 2.69 -39.39
CA LEU A 129 -4.30 2.52 -38.58
C LEU A 129 -4.68 2.27 -37.13
N GLU A 130 -4.04 1.31 -36.52
CA GLU A 130 -4.16 1.00 -35.08
C GLU A 130 -2.79 1.20 -34.44
N VAL A 131 -2.67 2.26 -33.66
CA VAL A 131 -1.50 2.64 -32.89
C VAL A 131 -1.91 2.62 -31.43
N GLY A 132 -1.46 1.61 -30.71
CA GLY A 132 -1.68 1.49 -29.26
C GLY A 132 -0.48 1.95 -28.47
N PRO A 133 -0.65 2.27 -27.18
CA PRO A 133 0.47 2.34 -26.28
C PRO A 133 1.24 1.01 -26.30
N PRO A 134 2.56 0.99 -26.00
CA PRO A 134 3.30 -0.25 -25.92
C PRO A 134 2.56 -1.21 -25.01
N LEU A 135 2.29 -2.41 -25.48
CA LEU A 135 1.77 -3.49 -24.64
C LEU A 135 2.89 -3.83 -23.67
N HIS A 136 2.73 -3.35 -22.46
CA HIS A 136 3.52 -3.82 -21.35
C HIS A 136 2.97 -5.20 -21.00
N THR A 137 3.85 -6.17 -20.90
CA THR A 137 3.49 -7.42 -20.23
C THR A 137 2.84 -7.04 -18.93
N LEU A 138 1.67 -7.60 -18.65
CA LEU A 138 0.85 -7.32 -17.45
C LEU A 138 1.56 -7.90 -16.22
N LEU A 139 2.67 -7.31 -15.82
CA LEU A 139 3.66 -7.99 -15.02
C LEU A 139 3.63 -7.55 -13.64
N ASP A 140 3.34 -6.69 -13.04
CA ASP A 140 3.07 -6.50 -11.63
C ASP A 140 1.89 -5.54 -11.46
N ARG A 141 0.76 -6.08 -11.11
CA ARG A 141 -0.43 -5.29 -10.85
C ARG A 141 -0.23 -4.32 -9.70
N ALA A 142 0.61 -4.66 -8.70
CA ALA A 142 0.79 -3.82 -7.53
C ALA A 142 1.31 -2.43 -7.91
N GLY A 143 2.38 -2.35 -8.70
CA GLY A 143 2.97 -1.07 -9.13
C GLY A 143 2.02 -0.24 -10.02
N GLN A 144 1.31 -0.88 -10.93
CA GLN A 144 0.31 -0.22 -11.78
C GLN A 144 -0.93 0.21 -10.97
N TRP A 145 -1.38 -0.65 -10.06
CA TRP A 145 -2.55 -0.41 -9.23
C TRP A 145 -2.39 0.84 -8.37
N ILE A 146 -1.21 1.02 -7.77
CA ILE A 146 -0.88 2.21 -6.97
C ILE A 146 -0.25 3.34 -7.80
N ARG A 147 -0.21 3.23 -9.12
CA ARG A 147 0.33 4.22 -10.07
C ARG A 147 1.82 4.58 -9.88
N SER A 148 2.65 3.67 -9.37
CA SER A 148 4.10 3.91 -9.27
C SER A 148 4.79 3.91 -10.63
N ASP A 149 4.27 3.18 -11.61
CA ASP A 149 4.71 3.22 -13.00
C ASP A 149 4.44 4.60 -13.64
N VAL A 150 3.29 5.22 -13.32
CA VAL A 150 2.95 6.60 -13.73
C VAL A 150 3.90 7.58 -13.06
N ALA A 151 4.16 7.42 -11.76
CA ALA A 151 5.10 8.27 -11.01
C ALA A 151 6.50 8.24 -11.63
N ARG A 152 6.98 7.08 -12.07
CA ARG A 152 8.26 6.97 -12.79
C ARG A 152 8.25 7.70 -14.12
N ARG A 153 7.21 7.49 -14.94
CA ARG A 153 7.16 8.11 -16.29
C ARG A 153 6.99 9.62 -16.23
N GLU A 154 6.07 10.10 -15.41
CA GLU A 154 5.64 11.50 -15.42
C GLU A 154 6.42 12.38 -14.45
N ARG A 155 6.89 11.82 -13.35
CA ARG A 155 7.56 12.56 -12.28
C ARG A 155 9.04 12.19 -12.14
N GLY A 156 9.54 11.18 -12.88
CA GLY A 156 10.91 10.68 -12.71
C GLY A 156 11.17 10.20 -11.28
N ALA A 157 10.15 9.66 -10.61
CA ALA A 157 10.23 9.17 -9.26
C ALA A 157 10.46 7.64 -9.30
N ASP A 158 11.72 7.23 -9.11
CA ASP A 158 12.19 5.85 -9.21
C ASP A 158 12.97 5.38 -7.97
N GLY A 159 13.11 6.24 -6.93
CA GLY A 159 13.84 5.97 -5.69
C GLY A 159 15.32 6.29 -5.74
N ARG A 160 15.84 6.86 -6.83
CA ARG A 160 17.26 7.20 -6.99
C ARG A 160 17.75 8.12 -5.87
N GLY A 161 18.92 7.78 -5.30
CA GLY A 161 19.53 8.54 -4.23
C GLY A 161 19.01 8.20 -2.83
N VAL A 162 17.99 7.33 -2.73
CA VAL A 162 17.42 6.85 -1.46
C VAL A 162 17.94 5.45 -1.15
N LEU A 163 18.05 5.12 0.13
CA LEU A 163 18.32 3.78 0.63
C LEU A 163 17.01 3.12 1.07
N VAL A 164 16.80 1.88 0.65
CA VAL A 164 15.75 1.02 1.19
C VAL A 164 16.40 0.01 2.12
N GLY A 165 16.13 0.15 3.40
CA GLY A 165 16.55 -0.77 4.45
C GLY A 165 15.53 -1.90 4.59
N VAL A 166 15.98 -3.16 4.71
CA VAL A 166 15.09 -4.31 4.92
C VAL A 166 15.66 -5.18 6.04
N ILE A 167 14.82 -5.47 7.03
CA ILE A 167 15.11 -6.42 8.10
C ILE A 167 14.23 -7.64 7.89
N ASP A 168 14.83 -8.79 7.57
CA ASP A 168 14.07 -9.96 7.17
C ASP A 168 14.91 -11.27 7.26
N THR A 169 14.48 -12.33 6.59
CA THR A 169 15.13 -13.66 6.56
C THR A 169 16.43 -13.71 5.74
N GLY A 170 16.82 -12.61 5.11
CA GLY A 170 18.03 -12.49 4.31
C GLY A 170 17.76 -11.98 2.91
N LEU A 171 18.76 -12.05 2.05
CA LEU A 171 18.69 -11.68 0.65
C LEU A 171 19.51 -12.63 -0.21
N ASP A 172 18.97 -13.11 -1.30
CA ASP A 172 19.76 -13.70 -2.38
C ASP A 172 20.43 -12.57 -3.19
N VAL A 173 21.65 -12.22 -2.79
CA VAL A 173 22.42 -11.14 -3.41
C VAL A 173 22.79 -11.42 -4.87
N THR A 174 22.65 -12.68 -5.34
CA THR A 174 22.93 -13.09 -6.71
C THR A 174 21.72 -12.99 -7.64
N HIS A 175 20.54 -12.72 -7.07
CA HIS A 175 19.31 -12.62 -7.84
C HIS A 175 19.41 -11.50 -8.89
N PRO A 176 18.96 -11.71 -10.15
CA PRO A 176 19.04 -10.71 -11.21
C PRO A 176 18.45 -9.34 -10.87
N GLU A 177 17.45 -9.30 -10.00
CA GLU A 177 16.82 -8.07 -9.52
C GLU A 177 17.67 -7.26 -8.54
N MET A 178 18.65 -7.90 -7.89
CA MET A 178 19.50 -7.32 -6.85
C MET A 178 20.86 -6.84 -7.37
N VAL A 179 21.09 -6.99 -8.67
CA VAL A 179 22.31 -6.51 -9.35
C VAL A 179 21.96 -5.45 -10.40
N ASP A 180 22.89 -4.56 -10.71
CA ASP A 180 22.75 -3.57 -11.76
C ASP A 180 22.95 -4.19 -13.18
N VAL A 181 22.86 -3.34 -14.22
CA VAL A 181 23.04 -3.80 -15.62
C VAL A 181 24.44 -4.30 -15.93
N ASN A 182 25.43 -4.01 -15.07
CA ASN A 182 26.83 -4.44 -15.19
C ASN A 182 27.13 -5.66 -14.30
N GLY A 183 26.12 -6.23 -13.67
CA GLY A 183 26.27 -7.37 -12.73
C GLY A 183 26.89 -6.98 -11.37
N LYS A 184 26.85 -5.70 -11.02
CA LYS A 184 27.31 -5.20 -9.72
C LYS A 184 26.14 -5.16 -8.74
N SER A 185 26.45 -5.40 -7.46
CA SER A 185 25.44 -5.37 -6.40
C SER A 185 24.77 -4.01 -6.28
N ARG A 186 23.47 -4.00 -6.03
CA ARG A 186 22.70 -2.84 -5.58
C ARG A 186 22.64 -2.73 -4.04
N VAL A 187 23.16 -3.75 -3.34
CA VAL A 187 23.27 -3.75 -1.88
C VAL A 187 24.50 -2.93 -1.49
N ALA A 188 24.28 -1.80 -0.85
CA ALA A 188 25.32 -0.92 -0.33
C ALA A 188 25.99 -1.54 0.92
N TRP A 189 25.17 -2.08 1.81
CA TRP A 189 25.59 -2.72 3.05
C TRP A 189 24.69 -3.91 3.39
N LEU A 190 25.30 -4.95 3.98
CA LEU A 190 24.59 -6.12 4.48
C LEU A 190 25.17 -6.50 5.84
N LEU A 191 24.30 -6.67 6.83
CA LEU A 191 24.58 -7.33 8.11
C LEU A 191 23.88 -8.69 8.11
N ASP A 192 24.63 -9.77 8.27
CA ASP A 192 24.10 -11.13 8.31
C ASP A 192 24.34 -11.76 9.69
N LEU A 193 23.29 -11.82 10.51
CA LEU A 193 23.36 -12.38 11.86
C LEU A 193 23.42 -13.91 11.88
N SER A 194 23.40 -14.58 10.74
CA SER A 194 23.58 -16.03 10.62
C SER A 194 25.02 -16.45 10.35
N LEU A 195 25.90 -15.52 9.99
CA LEU A 195 27.29 -15.78 9.60
C LEU A 195 28.25 -15.33 10.69
N GLU A 196 29.38 -16.06 10.81
CA GLU A 196 30.49 -15.59 11.61
C GLU A 196 31.09 -14.29 11.07
N PRO A 197 31.62 -13.39 11.92
CA PRO A 197 32.28 -12.16 11.50
C PRO A 197 33.38 -12.46 10.47
N VAL A 198 33.44 -11.61 9.43
CA VAL A 198 34.44 -11.74 8.36
C VAL A 198 35.72 -10.92 8.63
N GLY A 199 35.68 -10.02 9.62
CA GLY A 199 36.83 -9.24 10.06
C GLY A 199 37.24 -8.09 9.12
N VAL A 200 36.40 -7.74 8.14
CA VAL A 200 36.65 -6.62 7.23
C VAL A 200 36.13 -5.30 7.81
N HIS A 201 35.03 -5.36 8.53
CA HIS A 201 34.37 -4.24 9.19
C HIS A 201 34.26 -4.48 10.70
N GLU A 202 35.38 -4.78 11.36
CA GLU A 202 35.46 -5.24 12.77
C GLU A 202 34.68 -4.34 13.75
N GLU A 203 34.73 -3.01 13.58
CA GLU A 203 34.03 -2.09 14.48
C GLU A 203 32.53 -2.20 14.36
N LEU A 204 32.01 -2.45 13.13
CA LEU A 204 30.58 -2.68 12.91
C LEU A 204 30.16 -4.08 13.38
N GLU A 205 31.01 -5.09 13.13
CA GLU A 205 30.77 -6.46 13.60
C GLU A 205 30.76 -6.52 15.13
N LYS A 206 31.66 -5.78 15.83
CA LYS A 206 31.62 -5.64 17.28
C LYS A 206 30.39 -4.93 17.80
N LYS A 207 29.96 -3.88 17.09
CA LYS A 207 28.81 -3.05 17.52
C LYS A 207 27.47 -3.76 17.34
N TYR A 208 27.29 -4.48 16.22
CA TYR A 208 26.00 -5.02 15.80
C TYR A 208 25.92 -6.55 15.77
N GLY A 209 27.05 -7.23 15.95
CA GLY A 209 27.09 -8.70 15.99
C GLY A 209 26.63 -9.24 17.34
N ILE A 210 26.36 -10.54 17.36
CA ILE A 210 25.82 -11.27 18.50
C ILE A 210 27.01 -11.91 19.27
N PRO A 211 27.21 -11.56 20.53
CA PRO A 211 28.27 -12.17 21.35
C PRO A 211 27.87 -13.58 21.82
N ASP A 212 28.86 -14.44 22.00
CA ASP A 212 28.75 -15.71 22.74
C ASP A 212 28.75 -15.46 24.26
N ALA A 213 28.62 -16.54 25.04
CA ALA A 213 28.63 -16.48 26.50
C ALA A 213 29.96 -15.92 27.11
N ASN A 214 31.02 -15.81 26.32
CA ASN A 214 32.33 -15.26 26.74
C ASN A 214 32.52 -13.82 26.27
N GLY A 215 31.51 -13.24 25.58
CA GLY A 215 31.54 -11.88 25.03
C GLY A 215 32.30 -11.75 23.69
N LYS A 216 32.67 -12.86 23.05
CA LYS A 216 33.26 -12.87 21.72
C LYS A 216 32.11 -12.83 20.70
N ILE A 217 32.20 -11.96 19.68
CA ILE A 217 31.22 -11.94 18.62
C ILE A 217 31.24 -13.29 17.88
N ALA A 218 30.12 -14.00 17.97
CA ALA A 218 29.93 -15.30 17.34
C ALA A 218 29.32 -15.16 15.93
N ASN A 219 28.36 -14.26 15.78
CA ASN A 219 27.61 -14.03 14.53
C ASN A 219 27.53 -12.54 14.26
N GLY A 220 27.35 -12.17 13.00
CA GLY A 220 27.16 -10.79 12.57
C GLY A 220 28.20 -10.33 11.57
N ALA A 221 28.28 -11.02 10.42
CA ALA A 221 29.12 -10.59 9.31
C ALA A 221 28.62 -9.28 8.69
N VAL A 222 29.51 -8.31 8.52
CA VAL A 222 29.20 -7.06 7.82
C VAL A 222 29.92 -7.03 6.47
N LEU A 223 29.16 -6.84 5.41
CA LEU A 223 29.66 -6.73 4.04
C LEU A 223 29.23 -5.40 3.42
N SER A 224 30.17 -4.69 2.83
CA SER A 224 29.87 -3.54 1.97
C SER A 224 29.64 -4.00 0.53
N LYS A 225 29.17 -3.08 -0.32
CA LYS A 225 29.02 -3.31 -1.77
C LYS A 225 30.30 -3.90 -2.39
N LYS A 226 31.49 -3.46 -1.95
CA LYS A 226 32.79 -3.93 -2.49
C LYS A 226 33.02 -5.41 -2.23
N GLU A 227 32.74 -5.89 -1.02
CA GLU A 227 32.88 -7.30 -0.68
C GLU A 227 31.85 -8.12 -1.44
N ILE A 228 30.60 -7.66 -1.51
CA ILE A 228 29.51 -8.34 -2.27
C ILE A 228 29.88 -8.42 -3.76
N ASP A 229 30.37 -7.33 -4.37
CA ASP A 229 30.84 -7.32 -5.77
C ASP A 229 31.99 -8.32 -6.00
N THR A 230 32.84 -8.50 -5.00
CA THR A 230 33.94 -9.48 -5.07
C THR A 230 33.40 -10.92 -5.02
N LEU A 231 32.41 -11.18 -4.18
CA LEU A 231 31.74 -12.50 -4.13
C LEU A 231 31.02 -12.81 -5.48
N LEU A 232 30.28 -11.85 -6.02
CA LEU A 232 29.60 -11.98 -7.31
C LEU A 232 30.58 -12.27 -8.46
N ALA A 233 31.73 -11.58 -8.47
CA ALA A 233 32.77 -11.81 -9.48
C ALA A 233 33.39 -13.22 -9.39
N ARG A 234 33.57 -13.76 -8.16
CA ARG A 234 34.06 -15.13 -7.93
C ARG A 234 33.08 -16.20 -8.40
N ILE A 235 31.78 -15.94 -8.27
CA ILE A 235 30.73 -16.81 -8.82
C ILE A 235 30.75 -16.75 -10.34
N ALA A 236 30.75 -15.55 -10.90
CA ALA A 236 30.70 -15.33 -12.34
C ALA A 236 31.89 -15.94 -13.11
N ASN A 237 33.10 -15.94 -12.52
CA ASN A 237 34.32 -16.53 -13.11
C ASN A 237 34.53 -18.00 -12.73
N GLY A 238 33.61 -18.64 -12.00
CA GLY A 238 33.70 -20.04 -11.58
C GLY A 238 34.71 -20.32 -10.48
N SER A 239 35.31 -19.30 -9.85
CA SER A 239 36.24 -19.47 -8.72
C SER A 239 35.54 -19.91 -7.44
N CYS A 240 34.22 -19.75 -7.36
CA CYS A 240 33.37 -20.36 -6.36
C CYS A 240 32.18 -21.02 -7.03
N VAL A 241 32.01 -22.30 -6.80
CA VAL A 241 30.85 -23.09 -7.26
C VAL A 241 30.09 -23.56 -6.04
N GLU A 242 28.83 -23.16 -5.95
CA GLU A 242 27.97 -23.63 -4.85
C GLU A 242 27.73 -25.12 -4.92
N LYS A 243 27.91 -25.76 -3.78
CA LYS A 243 27.66 -27.20 -3.58
C LYS A 243 26.99 -27.37 -2.22
N THR A 244 26.43 -28.55 -1.98
CA THR A 244 25.91 -28.89 -0.65
C THR A 244 26.96 -28.61 0.42
N GLY A 245 26.66 -27.66 1.33
CA GLY A 245 27.57 -27.26 2.40
C GLY A 245 28.57 -26.15 2.06
N THR A 246 28.62 -25.64 0.80
CA THR A 246 29.47 -24.52 0.41
C THR A 246 28.63 -23.39 -0.17
N LYS A 247 28.48 -22.29 0.57
CA LYS A 247 27.84 -21.07 0.08
C LYS A 247 28.89 -20.11 -0.48
N CYS A 248 28.62 -19.54 -1.64
CA CYS A 248 29.53 -18.60 -2.30
C CYS A 248 29.18 -17.13 -1.99
N ALA A 249 27.96 -16.88 -1.59
CA ALA A 249 27.45 -15.56 -1.25
C ALA A 249 26.32 -15.68 -0.23
N PRO A 250 25.97 -14.59 0.47
CA PRO A 250 24.76 -14.52 1.28
C PRO A 250 23.53 -14.92 0.45
N SER A 251 22.64 -15.67 1.08
CA SER A 251 21.43 -16.22 0.46
C SER A 251 20.26 -16.15 1.44
N ASP A 252 19.07 -16.46 0.96
CA ASP A 252 17.83 -16.47 1.74
C ASP A 252 17.13 -17.82 1.54
N GLU A 253 17.26 -18.70 2.50
CA GLU A 253 16.69 -20.05 2.42
C GLU A 253 15.20 -20.12 2.73
N VAL A 254 14.66 -19.06 3.34
CA VAL A 254 13.22 -18.89 3.62
C VAL A 254 12.52 -18.26 2.42
N GLY A 255 13.19 -17.31 1.76
CA GLY A 255 12.71 -16.62 0.56
C GLY A 255 11.85 -15.40 0.84
N HIS A 256 11.51 -15.13 2.11
CA HIS A 256 10.65 -14.01 2.48
C HIS A 256 11.35 -12.66 2.25
N GLY A 257 12.57 -12.48 2.77
CA GLY A 257 13.31 -11.22 2.63
C GLY A 257 13.67 -10.87 1.19
N THR A 258 14.03 -11.87 0.37
CA THR A 258 14.27 -11.65 -1.07
C THR A 258 13.00 -11.18 -1.78
N HIS A 259 11.86 -11.78 -1.44
CA HIS A 259 10.57 -11.42 -2.02
C HIS A 259 10.14 -10.00 -1.62
N VAL A 260 10.23 -9.67 -0.34
CA VAL A 260 9.94 -8.35 0.25
C VAL A 260 10.83 -7.26 -0.37
N THR A 261 12.15 -7.52 -0.45
CA THR A 261 13.11 -6.58 -1.07
C THR A 261 12.77 -6.34 -2.54
N GLY A 262 12.37 -7.39 -3.26
CA GLY A 262 11.95 -7.30 -4.65
C GLY A 262 10.72 -6.42 -4.84
N ILE A 263 9.71 -6.53 -3.97
CA ILE A 263 8.52 -5.65 -4.02
C ILE A 263 8.93 -4.18 -3.85
N ALA A 264 9.77 -3.88 -2.86
CA ALA A 264 10.19 -2.51 -2.61
C ALA A 264 11.03 -1.95 -3.77
N ALA A 265 12.00 -2.73 -4.27
CA ALA A 265 13.06 -2.15 -5.09
C ALA A 265 13.67 -3.06 -6.17
N ALA A 266 13.00 -4.12 -6.63
CA ALA A 266 13.48 -4.92 -7.78
C ALA A 266 13.79 -4.03 -8.98
N ARG A 267 14.91 -4.29 -9.66
CA ARG A 267 15.34 -3.50 -10.83
C ARG A 267 14.40 -3.63 -12.03
N GLY A 268 13.63 -4.70 -12.11
CA GLY A 268 12.86 -5.07 -13.29
C GLY A 268 13.74 -5.68 -14.38
N ALA A 269 14.59 -6.64 -14.02
CA ALA A 269 15.45 -7.35 -14.95
C ALA A 269 14.63 -8.00 -16.08
N GLY A 270 15.08 -7.84 -17.33
CA GLY A 270 14.32 -8.34 -18.47
C GLY A 270 13.01 -7.57 -18.76
N GLY A 271 12.72 -6.47 -18.05
CA GLY A 271 11.47 -5.70 -18.19
C GLY A 271 10.29 -6.26 -17.41
N HIS A 272 10.55 -7.22 -16.51
CA HIS A 272 9.54 -7.92 -15.71
C HIS A 272 9.65 -7.53 -14.23
N TYR A 273 8.52 -7.48 -13.53
CA TYR A 273 8.37 -7.33 -12.07
C TYR A 273 9.23 -6.23 -11.41
N PRO A 274 9.24 -4.98 -11.92
CA PRO A 274 9.98 -3.92 -11.26
C PRO A 274 9.37 -3.62 -9.87
N GLY A 275 10.21 -3.41 -8.89
CA GLY A 275 9.80 -2.90 -7.59
C GLY A 275 9.23 -1.48 -7.69
N ILE A 276 8.67 -0.99 -6.60
CA ILE A 276 8.06 0.34 -6.53
C ILE A 276 9.13 1.43 -6.73
N ALA A 277 10.31 1.27 -6.12
CA ALA A 277 11.47 2.17 -6.19
C ALA A 277 12.69 1.49 -6.84
N PRO A 278 12.67 1.17 -8.15
CA PRO A 278 13.64 0.28 -8.79
C PRO A 278 15.05 0.87 -8.93
N ALA A 279 15.25 2.16 -8.69
CA ALA A 279 16.54 2.82 -8.72
C ALA A 279 17.11 3.13 -7.31
N ALA A 280 16.44 2.72 -6.24
CA ALA A 280 16.96 2.79 -4.89
C ALA A 280 18.10 1.78 -4.68
N ASP A 281 19.07 2.13 -3.83
CA ASP A 281 20.05 1.17 -3.33
C ASP A 281 19.55 0.51 -2.05
N LEU A 282 20.14 -0.62 -1.70
CA LEU A 282 19.66 -1.50 -0.65
C LEU A 282 20.63 -1.54 0.54
N VAL A 283 20.07 -1.57 1.76
CA VAL A 283 20.82 -1.95 2.96
C VAL A 283 20.04 -3.06 3.64
N ILE A 284 20.65 -4.21 3.82
CA ILE A 284 19.94 -5.42 4.24
C ILE A 284 20.44 -5.88 5.60
N VAL A 285 19.52 -6.28 6.45
CA VAL A 285 19.82 -7.05 7.65
C VAL A 285 19.11 -8.39 7.58
N ARG A 286 19.90 -9.47 7.58
CA ARG A 286 19.39 -10.79 7.85
C ARG A 286 19.32 -10.98 9.35
N GLY A 287 18.12 -10.96 9.92
CA GLY A 287 17.87 -11.09 11.34
C GLY A 287 17.75 -12.55 11.80
N THR A 288 17.37 -13.48 10.91
CA THR A 288 17.22 -14.91 11.25
C THR A 288 18.57 -15.61 11.33
N ARG A 289 18.80 -16.40 12.41
CA ARG A 289 20.03 -17.19 12.62
C ARG A 289 19.95 -18.54 11.93
N GLY A 290 18.75 -19.05 11.65
CA GLY A 290 18.48 -20.32 10.98
C GLY A 290 17.19 -20.29 10.14
N ARG A 291 16.79 -21.45 9.62
CA ARG A 291 15.57 -21.57 8.78
C ARG A 291 14.26 -21.53 9.57
N SER A 292 14.30 -21.91 10.83
CA SER A 292 13.12 -22.06 11.70
C SER A 292 13.16 -21.15 12.92
N GLU A 293 14.22 -20.34 13.06
CA GLU A 293 14.38 -19.41 14.17
C GLU A 293 13.72 -18.08 13.82
N GLY A 294 12.95 -17.52 14.76
CA GLY A 294 12.42 -16.16 14.67
C GLY A 294 13.54 -15.12 14.74
N LEU A 295 13.17 -13.87 14.79
CA LEU A 295 14.04 -12.74 15.11
C LEU A 295 13.76 -12.36 16.57
N ASP A 296 14.81 -12.11 17.33
CA ASP A 296 14.68 -11.59 18.68
C ASP A 296 14.43 -10.07 18.65
N ASP A 297 13.67 -9.52 19.58
CA ASP A 297 13.28 -8.10 19.62
C ASP A 297 14.49 -7.16 19.67
N ASP A 298 15.56 -7.54 20.40
CA ASP A 298 16.80 -6.78 20.48
C ASP A 298 17.60 -6.83 19.18
N ASP A 299 17.60 -7.95 18.45
CA ASP A 299 18.20 -8.04 17.12
C ASP A 299 17.50 -7.11 16.13
N VAL A 300 16.16 -7.03 16.16
CA VAL A 300 15.40 -6.11 15.31
C VAL A 300 15.73 -4.65 15.64
N MET A 301 15.82 -4.32 16.92
CA MET A 301 16.18 -2.98 17.38
C MET A 301 17.60 -2.60 16.92
N HIS A 302 18.60 -3.47 17.11
CA HIS A 302 19.96 -3.28 16.62
C HIS A 302 20.02 -3.20 15.08
N ALA A 303 19.19 -3.98 14.40
CA ALA A 303 19.10 -3.93 12.94
C ALA A 303 18.63 -2.55 12.45
N VAL A 304 17.60 -1.95 13.06
CA VAL A 304 17.15 -0.58 12.70
C VAL A 304 18.27 0.44 12.96
N GLN A 305 18.97 0.33 14.08
CA GLN A 305 20.10 1.21 14.39
C GLN A 305 21.23 1.06 13.36
N PHE A 306 21.58 -0.18 12.97
CA PHE A 306 22.57 -0.42 11.92
C PHE A 306 22.15 0.25 10.60
N LEU A 307 20.90 0.10 10.21
CA LEU A 307 20.38 0.67 8.95
C LEU A 307 20.52 2.20 8.95
N PHE A 308 20.07 2.87 10.00
CA PHE A 308 20.20 4.34 10.08
C PHE A 308 21.64 4.81 10.23
N ASP A 309 22.50 4.08 10.97
CA ASP A 309 23.94 4.36 10.99
C ASP A 309 24.54 4.33 9.57
N ARG A 310 24.10 3.39 8.73
CA ARG A 310 24.58 3.32 7.34
C ARG A 310 24.00 4.45 6.48
N ALA A 311 22.73 4.84 6.71
CA ALA A 311 22.14 6.00 6.05
C ALA A 311 22.91 7.29 6.36
N ASP A 312 23.23 7.50 7.63
CA ASP A 312 24.01 8.67 8.09
C ASP A 312 25.46 8.66 7.54
N PHE A 313 26.07 7.49 7.50
CA PHE A 313 27.39 7.31 6.89
C PHE A 313 27.39 7.66 5.41
N GLU A 314 26.41 7.17 4.66
CA GLU A 314 26.22 7.45 3.23
C GLU A 314 25.65 8.87 2.97
N LYS A 315 25.18 9.56 4.01
CA LYS A 315 24.50 10.88 3.95
C LYS A 315 23.30 10.85 2.98
N ARG A 316 22.50 9.81 3.07
CA ARG A 316 21.35 9.54 2.20
C ARG A 316 20.10 9.27 3.04
N PRO A 317 18.93 9.73 2.58
CA PRO A 317 17.68 9.37 3.25
C PRO A 317 17.43 7.86 3.13
N MET A 318 16.74 7.32 4.14
CA MET A 318 16.41 5.90 4.21
C MET A 318 14.98 5.66 4.67
N VAL A 319 14.34 4.71 4.03
CA VAL A 319 13.14 4.04 4.56
C VAL A 319 13.48 2.62 4.96
N VAL A 320 13.15 2.25 6.19
CA VAL A 320 13.30 0.88 6.72
C VAL A 320 11.97 0.16 6.62
N ASN A 321 11.97 -1.02 6.01
CA ASN A 321 10.83 -1.93 5.94
C ASN A 321 10.99 -3.06 6.95
N ILE A 322 9.98 -3.25 7.79
CA ILE A 322 9.86 -4.32 8.79
C ILE A 322 8.64 -5.18 8.42
N SER A 323 8.87 -6.25 7.65
CA SER A 323 7.83 -7.19 7.23
C SER A 323 7.66 -8.36 8.21
N LEU A 324 7.81 -8.09 9.49
CA LEU A 324 7.72 -9.04 10.59
C LEU A 324 7.04 -8.37 11.79
N GLY A 325 6.59 -9.16 12.75
CA GLY A 325 5.95 -8.63 13.95
C GLY A 325 5.57 -9.74 14.92
N SER A 326 5.09 -9.32 16.09
CA SER A 326 4.57 -10.20 17.13
C SER A 326 3.10 -9.90 17.39
N ASP A 327 2.29 -10.95 17.45
CA ASP A 327 0.87 -10.87 17.83
C ASP A 327 0.69 -11.05 19.35
N PHE A 328 1.79 -11.14 20.10
CA PHE A 328 1.81 -11.25 21.55
C PHE A 328 2.43 -10.01 22.18
N GLY A 329 1.68 -9.38 23.07
CA GLY A 329 2.09 -8.18 23.78
C GLY A 329 0.91 -7.30 24.20
N PRO A 330 1.16 -6.09 24.71
CA PRO A 330 0.12 -5.15 25.16
C PRO A 330 -0.66 -4.53 24.01
N HIS A 331 -0.16 -4.55 22.80
CA HIS A 331 -0.72 -3.91 21.60
C HIS A 331 -0.99 -2.40 21.75
N ASP A 332 -0.30 -1.75 22.68
CA ASP A 332 -0.48 -0.33 23.04
C ASP A 332 0.72 0.57 22.65
N GLY A 333 1.73 -0.02 22.00
CA GLY A 333 2.94 0.68 21.56
C GLY A 333 3.96 0.94 22.67
N SER A 334 3.82 0.29 23.85
CA SER A 334 4.67 0.53 25.02
C SER A 334 5.89 -0.35 25.15
N LEU A 335 6.05 -1.40 24.32
CA LEU A 335 7.20 -2.27 24.38
C LEU A 335 8.50 -1.49 24.11
N LEU A 336 9.59 -1.88 24.81
CA LEU A 336 10.86 -1.15 24.71
C LEU A 336 11.42 -1.10 23.28
N TRP A 337 11.32 -2.20 22.55
CA TRP A 337 11.79 -2.24 21.17
C TRP A 337 10.94 -1.36 20.22
N GLU A 338 9.61 -1.28 20.41
CA GLU A 338 8.72 -0.37 19.67
C GLU A 338 9.09 1.10 19.90
N THR A 339 9.20 1.48 21.18
CA THR A 339 9.54 2.85 21.58
C THR A 339 10.95 3.24 21.13
N THR A 340 11.89 2.29 21.16
CA THR A 340 13.27 2.51 20.70
C THR A 340 13.30 2.73 19.18
N ILE A 341 12.64 1.87 18.40
CA ILE A 341 12.54 2.05 16.94
C ILE A 341 11.90 3.40 16.60
N ALA A 342 10.78 3.73 17.25
CA ALA A 342 10.09 4.99 17.03
C ALA A 342 10.91 6.23 17.43
N SER A 343 11.84 6.09 18.37
CA SER A 343 12.76 7.18 18.76
C SER A 343 13.79 7.54 17.69
N LEU A 344 13.98 6.70 16.67
CA LEU A 344 14.94 6.91 15.56
C LEU A 344 14.30 7.60 14.35
N VAL A 345 13.03 7.95 14.44
CA VAL A 345 12.26 8.66 13.40
C VAL A 345 11.50 9.85 13.99
N GLY A 346 10.78 10.59 13.17
CA GLY A 346 9.99 11.73 13.61
C GLY A 346 10.67 13.09 13.38
N PRO A 347 10.24 14.18 14.02
CA PRO A 347 10.63 15.54 13.67
C PRO A 347 12.13 15.85 13.72
N ASN A 348 12.87 15.13 14.57
CA ASN A 348 14.31 15.34 14.76
C ASN A 348 15.18 14.51 13.80
N PHE A 349 14.59 13.64 13.00
CA PHE A 349 15.28 12.73 12.09
C PHE A 349 14.76 12.87 10.65
N PRO A 350 15.06 14.02 10.00
CA PRO A 350 14.66 14.22 8.60
C PRO A 350 15.35 13.19 7.70
N GLY A 351 14.61 12.63 6.77
CA GLY A 351 15.09 11.59 5.86
C GLY A 351 15.07 10.16 6.42
N HIS A 352 14.64 9.96 7.66
CA HIS A 352 14.44 8.63 8.26
C HIS A 352 12.96 8.28 8.29
N ALA A 353 12.64 7.06 7.84
CA ALA A 353 11.28 6.52 7.91
C ALA A 353 11.29 5.02 8.23
N VAL A 354 10.27 4.57 8.98
CA VAL A 354 10.04 3.16 9.30
C VAL A 354 8.62 2.77 8.90
N VAL A 355 8.50 1.69 8.15
CA VAL A 355 7.24 1.09 7.71
C VAL A 355 7.18 -0.34 8.21
N ALA A 356 6.07 -0.75 8.80
CA ALA A 356 5.88 -2.09 9.35
C ALA A 356 4.57 -2.74 8.86
N ALA A 357 4.58 -4.05 8.73
CA ALA A 357 3.39 -4.85 8.42
C ALA A 357 2.39 -4.79 9.59
N ALA A 358 1.09 -4.62 9.29
CA ALA A 358 0.06 -4.52 10.33
C ALA A 358 -0.23 -5.86 11.04
N GLY A 359 0.15 -7.00 10.43
CA GLY A 359 -0.13 -8.34 10.94
C GLY A 359 -1.17 -9.11 10.12
N ASN A 360 -1.24 -10.43 10.31
CA ASN A 360 -2.03 -11.34 9.48
C ASN A 360 -3.11 -12.11 10.27
N VAL A 361 -3.40 -11.72 11.50
CA VAL A 361 -4.34 -12.43 12.39
C VAL A 361 -5.74 -11.79 12.47
N GLY A 362 -6.12 -11.02 11.47
CA GLY A 362 -7.45 -10.38 11.37
C GLY A 362 -8.59 -11.33 11.01
N SER A 363 -8.32 -12.61 10.71
CA SER A 363 -9.36 -13.59 10.40
C SER A 363 -9.94 -14.21 11.67
N ILE A 364 -11.03 -13.65 12.16
CA ILE A 364 -11.69 -14.15 13.37
C ILE A 364 -12.28 -15.57 13.23
N ALA A 365 -12.49 -16.03 12.00
CA ALA A 365 -13.02 -17.38 11.73
C ALA A 365 -11.91 -18.45 11.80
N GLU A 366 -10.68 -18.08 11.45
CA GLU A 366 -9.54 -18.99 11.34
C GLU A 366 -8.64 -18.89 12.57
N GLU A 367 -8.35 -17.66 13.01
CA GLU A 367 -7.36 -17.36 14.04
C GLU A 367 -7.88 -16.32 15.07
N PRO A 368 -8.85 -16.69 15.93
CA PRO A 368 -9.37 -15.79 16.96
C PRO A 368 -8.35 -15.63 18.12
N VAL A 369 -7.30 -14.85 17.87
CA VAL A 369 -6.20 -14.61 18.83
C VAL A 369 -6.46 -13.44 19.78
N HIS A 370 -7.47 -12.60 19.50
CA HIS A 370 -7.83 -11.44 20.30
C HIS A 370 -9.29 -11.46 20.73
N GLN A 371 -9.55 -11.05 21.96
CA GLN A 371 -10.90 -10.83 22.50
C GLN A 371 -10.95 -9.61 23.39
N SER A 372 -11.88 -8.68 23.12
CA SER A 372 -12.19 -7.57 23.99
C SER A 372 -13.33 -7.93 24.95
N VAL A 373 -13.19 -7.63 26.23
CA VAL A 373 -14.14 -8.05 27.28
C VAL A 373 -14.48 -6.91 28.22
N ARG A 374 -15.76 -6.75 28.50
CA ARG A 374 -16.26 -5.84 29.52
C ARG A 374 -16.62 -6.61 30.79
N ALA A 375 -15.92 -6.35 31.86
CA ALA A 375 -16.29 -6.86 33.18
C ALA A 375 -17.23 -5.89 33.90
N THR A 376 -18.16 -6.44 34.69
CA THR A 376 -19.15 -5.72 35.49
C THR A 376 -19.03 -6.12 36.96
N LYS A 377 -19.12 -5.16 37.85
CA LYS A 377 -19.00 -5.37 39.30
C LYS A 377 -19.96 -6.45 39.79
N GLY A 378 -19.45 -7.39 40.57
CA GLY A 378 -20.22 -8.47 41.19
C GLY A 378 -20.44 -9.68 40.29
N ALA A 379 -19.83 -9.72 39.11
CA ALA A 379 -19.82 -10.88 38.22
C ALA A 379 -18.39 -11.27 37.87
N THR A 380 -18.08 -12.57 37.85
CA THR A 380 -16.83 -13.11 37.30
C THR A 380 -17.04 -13.40 35.84
N MET A 381 -16.35 -12.65 34.97
CA MET A 381 -16.31 -12.93 33.54
C MET A 381 -15.28 -14.03 33.24
N ARG A 382 -15.67 -15.02 32.43
CA ARG A 382 -14.82 -16.12 31.98
C ARG A 382 -14.60 -16.03 30.49
N VAL A 383 -13.33 -15.93 30.08
CA VAL A 383 -12.91 -15.86 28.69
C VAL A 383 -12.28 -17.20 28.31
N PRO A 384 -12.99 -18.05 27.57
CA PRO A 384 -12.53 -19.40 27.29
C PRO A 384 -11.44 -19.41 26.21
N VAL A 385 -10.33 -20.08 26.54
CA VAL A 385 -9.21 -20.43 25.65
C VAL A 385 -9.31 -21.93 25.34
N ARG A 386 -9.41 -22.28 24.06
CA ARG A 386 -9.46 -23.67 23.57
C ARG A 386 -8.08 -24.06 23.05
N THR A 387 -7.57 -25.21 23.52
CA THR A 387 -6.26 -25.74 23.10
C THR A 387 -6.36 -26.81 22.00
N ARG A 388 -7.57 -27.09 21.48
CA ARG A 388 -7.84 -28.06 20.39
C ARG A 388 -7.13 -29.39 20.54
N GLY A 389 -6.97 -29.89 21.79
CA GLY A 389 -6.29 -31.17 22.11
C GLY A 389 -4.78 -31.06 22.33
N ALA A 390 -4.18 -29.87 22.31
CA ALA A 390 -2.85 -29.68 22.83
C ALA A 390 -2.83 -30.01 24.33
N ASP A 391 -1.79 -30.70 24.77
CA ASP A 391 -1.56 -31.12 26.15
C ASP A 391 -0.15 -30.79 26.64
N SER A 392 0.62 -30.10 25.85
CA SER A 392 2.01 -29.69 26.16
C SER A 392 2.44 -28.40 25.45
N GLY A 393 3.56 -27.85 25.85
CA GLY A 393 4.11 -26.59 25.34
C GLY A 393 3.90 -25.45 26.31
N SER A 394 3.53 -24.28 25.80
CA SER A 394 3.18 -23.09 26.58
C SER A 394 2.02 -22.36 25.97
N VAL A 395 1.12 -21.86 26.81
CA VAL A 395 0.08 -20.92 26.39
C VAL A 395 0.22 -19.67 27.25
N GLN A 396 0.21 -18.56 26.58
CA GLN A 396 0.36 -17.24 27.20
C GLN A 396 -0.82 -16.36 26.78
N VAL A 397 -1.38 -15.61 27.74
CA VAL A 397 -2.44 -14.63 27.46
C VAL A 397 -2.01 -13.30 28.05
N TRP A 398 -1.81 -12.35 27.17
CA TRP A 398 -1.64 -10.94 27.56
C TRP A 398 -2.98 -10.29 27.79
N VAL A 399 -3.13 -9.55 28.88
CA VAL A 399 -4.33 -8.81 29.23
C VAL A 399 -3.98 -7.34 29.33
N THR A 400 -4.44 -6.51 28.41
CA THR A 400 -4.25 -5.05 28.44
C THR A 400 -5.50 -4.37 29.00
N LEU A 401 -5.36 -3.56 30.03
CA LEU A 401 -6.45 -2.84 30.66
C LEU A 401 -6.67 -1.49 29.97
N ARG A 402 -7.91 -1.21 29.56
CA ARG A 402 -8.25 0.13 29.07
C ARG A 402 -8.39 1.12 30.22
N GLU A 403 -8.31 2.41 29.89
CA GLU A 403 -8.42 3.49 30.88
C GLU A 403 -9.69 3.34 31.76
N GLY A 404 -9.53 3.54 33.05
CA GLY A 404 -10.60 3.42 34.06
C GLY A 404 -10.97 1.98 34.43
N ALA A 405 -10.30 0.95 33.87
CA ALA A 405 -10.53 -0.43 34.30
C ALA A 405 -9.93 -0.68 35.69
N ASP A 406 -10.70 -1.36 36.56
CA ASP A 406 -10.32 -1.85 37.89
C ASP A 406 -10.72 -3.32 37.98
N LEU A 407 -9.75 -4.21 37.72
CA LEU A 407 -9.93 -5.64 37.52
C LEU A 407 -9.00 -6.45 38.41
N LYS A 408 -9.45 -7.67 38.71
CA LYS A 408 -8.61 -8.78 39.18
C LYS A 408 -8.62 -9.88 38.12
N ILE A 409 -7.49 -10.56 37.92
CA ILE A 409 -7.29 -11.52 36.85
C ILE A 409 -6.85 -12.84 37.40
N GLY A 410 -7.51 -13.93 37.01
CA GLY A 410 -7.20 -15.29 37.42
C GLY A 410 -7.25 -16.29 36.28
N LEU A 411 -7.10 -17.57 36.59
CA LEU A 411 -7.10 -18.67 35.64
C LEU A 411 -7.91 -19.86 36.17
N ASP A 412 -8.92 -20.28 35.44
CA ASP A 412 -9.58 -21.56 35.60
C ASP A 412 -8.96 -22.58 34.63
N GLY A 413 -8.62 -23.77 35.12
CA GLY A 413 -8.26 -24.94 34.31
C GLY A 413 -9.49 -25.78 33.97
N PRO A 414 -9.32 -26.93 33.26
CA PRO A 414 -10.42 -27.81 32.91
C PRO A 414 -11.15 -28.42 34.09
N ASP A 415 -10.46 -28.52 35.22
CA ASP A 415 -10.93 -29.12 36.49
C ASP A 415 -11.37 -28.10 37.56
N GLY A 416 -11.41 -26.81 37.21
CA GLY A 416 -11.84 -25.73 38.11
C GLY A 416 -10.77 -24.64 38.27
N GLU A 417 -10.89 -23.87 39.36
CA GLU A 417 -9.98 -22.73 39.64
C GLU A 417 -8.54 -23.23 39.84
N TRP A 418 -7.63 -22.73 39.00
CA TRP A 418 -6.20 -22.96 39.14
C TRP A 418 -5.50 -21.81 39.88
N ILE A 419 -5.88 -20.60 39.59
CA ILE A 419 -5.34 -19.39 40.22
C ILE A 419 -6.51 -18.42 40.50
N ALA A 420 -6.76 -18.14 41.75
CA ALA A 420 -7.76 -17.16 42.17
C ALA A 420 -7.42 -15.75 41.64
N PRO A 421 -8.43 -14.89 41.37
CA PRO A 421 -8.20 -13.56 40.79
C PRO A 421 -7.22 -12.69 41.58
N VAL A 422 -6.13 -12.29 40.91
CA VAL A 422 -5.00 -11.50 41.41
C VAL A 422 -5.28 -10.01 41.14
N ALA A 423 -4.99 -9.14 42.11
CA ALA A 423 -5.07 -7.69 41.95
C ALA A 423 -3.81 -7.11 41.32
N GLU A 424 -3.91 -5.90 40.74
CA GLU A 424 -2.76 -5.17 40.20
C GLU A 424 -1.66 -5.00 41.28
N GLY A 425 -0.40 -5.15 40.89
CA GLY A 425 0.74 -5.13 41.81
C GLY A 425 1.04 -6.46 42.49
N HIS A 426 0.35 -7.54 42.14
CA HIS A 426 0.51 -8.86 42.72
C HIS A 426 0.77 -9.93 41.67
N GLN A 427 1.27 -11.09 42.12
CA GLN A 427 1.41 -12.30 41.31
C GLN A 427 0.97 -13.53 42.12
N ASN A 428 0.53 -14.58 41.41
CA ASN A 428 0.22 -15.86 42.03
C ASN A 428 0.50 -16.99 41.03
N GLY A 429 0.79 -18.19 41.50
CA GLY A 429 1.12 -19.32 40.67
C GLY A 429 0.72 -20.67 41.26
N LYS A 430 0.64 -21.67 40.38
CA LYS A 430 0.41 -23.09 40.69
C LYS A 430 1.51 -23.89 40.03
N ASN A 431 2.25 -24.65 40.82
CA ASN A 431 3.34 -25.52 40.37
C ASN A 431 2.98 -26.96 40.67
N THR A 432 3.15 -27.83 39.70
CA THR A 432 3.03 -29.28 39.83
C THR A 432 4.29 -29.94 39.22
N ASP A 433 4.37 -31.25 39.29
CA ASP A 433 5.50 -32.00 38.68
C ASP A 433 5.42 -31.98 37.15
N ASP A 434 4.21 -31.83 36.58
CA ASP A 434 3.94 -31.86 35.11
C ASP A 434 3.84 -30.48 34.49
N TYR A 435 3.28 -29.48 35.17
CA TYR A 435 3.07 -28.15 34.64
C TYR A 435 3.20 -27.04 35.69
N ASN A 436 3.47 -25.84 35.17
CA ASN A 436 3.41 -24.59 35.95
C ASN A 436 2.36 -23.67 35.33
N ALA A 437 1.67 -22.91 36.18
CA ALA A 437 0.77 -21.84 35.76
C ALA A 437 1.00 -20.59 36.62
N GLY A 438 0.78 -19.41 36.05
CA GLY A 438 0.99 -18.14 36.75
C GLY A 438 0.18 -17.00 36.20
N VAL A 439 -0.09 -16.04 37.09
CA VAL A 439 -0.63 -14.70 36.76
C VAL A 439 0.31 -13.67 37.35
N ILE A 440 0.84 -12.79 36.50
CA ILE A 440 1.66 -11.64 36.86
C ILE A 440 0.88 -10.39 36.46
N PHE A 441 0.57 -9.53 37.42
CA PHE A 441 -0.28 -8.38 37.15
C PHE A 441 0.39 -7.06 37.58
N GLY A 442 0.70 -6.21 36.58
CA GLY A 442 1.30 -4.90 36.76
C GLY A 442 2.80 -4.85 36.58
N SER A 443 3.33 -3.71 36.16
CA SER A 443 4.77 -3.47 35.92
C SER A 443 5.61 -3.38 37.20
N GLY A 444 4.98 -3.18 38.36
CA GLY A 444 5.66 -3.10 39.68
C GLY A 444 5.92 -4.44 40.35
N VAL A 445 5.58 -5.55 39.71
CA VAL A 445 5.87 -6.91 40.22
C VAL A 445 7.27 -7.32 39.82
N ASP A 446 7.97 -8.00 40.71
CA ASP A 446 9.33 -8.52 40.42
C ASP A 446 9.32 -9.41 39.17
N ALA A 447 10.28 -9.17 38.27
CA ALA A 447 10.40 -9.87 36.98
C ALA A 447 9.15 -9.77 36.09
N SER A 448 8.35 -8.74 36.23
CA SER A 448 7.19 -8.52 35.38
C SER A 448 7.56 -8.22 33.93
N PRO A 449 6.95 -8.87 32.94
CA PRO A 449 7.11 -8.52 31.52
C PRO A 449 6.30 -7.29 31.10
N ILE A 450 5.47 -6.73 31.99
CA ILE A 450 4.59 -5.60 31.68
C ILE A 450 5.42 -4.31 31.59
N PRO A 451 5.40 -3.58 30.48
CA PRO A 451 6.10 -2.30 30.36
C PRO A 451 5.60 -1.26 31.37
N ALA A 452 6.50 -0.39 31.82
CA ALA A 452 6.18 0.65 32.82
C ALA A 452 5.07 1.62 32.36
N GLY A 453 4.88 1.78 31.05
CA GLY A 453 3.83 2.62 30.44
C GLY A 453 2.51 1.89 30.18
N SER A 454 2.44 0.58 30.43
CA SER A 454 1.25 -0.24 30.17
C SER A 454 0.58 -0.69 31.46
N ARG A 455 -0.73 -0.89 31.43
CA ARG A 455 -1.51 -1.52 32.49
C ARG A 455 -2.03 -2.86 32.03
N GLY A 456 -1.59 -3.95 32.69
CA GLY A 456 -2.05 -5.25 32.25
C GLY A 456 -1.46 -6.40 33.05
N ALA A 457 -1.79 -7.61 32.62
CA ALA A 457 -1.31 -8.85 33.22
C ALA A 457 -0.86 -9.84 32.14
N VAL A 458 -0.02 -10.77 32.53
CA VAL A 458 0.26 -11.98 31.76
C VAL A 458 -0.22 -13.19 32.53
N VAL A 459 -1.01 -14.03 31.86
CA VAL A 459 -1.44 -15.34 32.34
C VAL A 459 -0.73 -16.40 31.52
N VAL A 460 -0.06 -17.35 32.17
CA VAL A 460 0.74 -18.37 31.48
C VAL A 460 0.49 -19.73 32.09
N TRP A 461 0.46 -20.79 31.25
CA TRP A 461 0.64 -22.17 31.69
C TRP A 461 1.56 -22.91 30.72
N THR A 462 2.44 -23.75 31.29
CA THR A 462 3.53 -24.38 30.53
C THR A 462 3.85 -25.76 31.10
N GLY A 463 4.37 -26.65 30.27
CA GLY A 463 4.71 -28.01 30.62
C GLY A 463 3.80 -29.04 29.97
N LYS A 464 3.34 -30.05 30.69
CA LYS A 464 2.36 -31.04 30.27
C LYS A 464 1.09 -30.87 31.09
N TRP A 465 0.04 -30.33 30.49
CA TRP A 465 -1.21 -29.98 31.18
C TRP A 465 -2.40 -30.81 30.73
N PRO A 466 -3.49 -30.91 31.53
CA PRO A 466 -4.71 -31.56 31.12
C PRO A 466 -5.32 -30.92 29.87
N THR A 467 -5.74 -31.74 28.91
CA THR A 467 -6.52 -31.26 27.76
C THR A 467 -7.86 -30.71 28.18
N GLY A 468 -8.33 -29.63 27.58
CA GLY A 468 -9.63 -29.04 27.88
C GLY A 468 -9.75 -27.56 27.52
N THR A 469 -10.76 -26.93 28.10
CA THR A 469 -10.99 -25.50 27.96
C THR A 469 -10.45 -24.80 29.21
N TYR A 470 -9.59 -23.84 29.01
CA TYR A 470 -9.09 -22.92 30.02
C TYR A 470 -9.91 -21.63 30.00
N SER A 471 -10.02 -20.92 31.09
CA SER A 471 -10.68 -19.62 31.11
C SER A 471 -9.88 -18.58 31.87
N ILE A 472 -9.60 -17.46 31.20
CA ILE A 472 -9.12 -16.28 31.90
C ILE A 472 -10.29 -15.68 32.67
N THR A 473 -10.16 -15.50 33.98
CA THR A 473 -11.20 -14.94 34.83
C THR A 473 -10.92 -13.47 35.12
N LEU A 474 -11.95 -12.61 34.97
CA LEU A 474 -11.89 -11.18 35.26
C LEU A 474 -12.99 -10.81 36.24
N GLU A 475 -12.62 -10.16 37.35
CA GLU A 475 -13.51 -9.65 38.37
C GLU A 475 -13.28 -8.15 38.55
N GLY A 476 -14.36 -7.37 38.63
CA GLY A 476 -14.28 -5.92 38.81
C GLY A 476 -15.09 -5.15 37.78
N THR A 477 -14.59 -4.02 37.30
CA THR A 477 -15.29 -3.17 36.32
C THR A 477 -14.31 -2.63 35.30
N GLY A 478 -14.73 -2.59 34.03
CA GLY A 478 -13.96 -1.97 32.96
C GLY A 478 -13.80 -2.83 31.72
N LEU A 479 -13.00 -2.37 30.78
CA LEU A 479 -12.68 -3.05 29.54
C LEU A 479 -11.25 -3.58 29.59
N ALA A 480 -11.05 -4.79 29.05
CA ALA A 480 -9.74 -5.37 28.84
C ALA A 480 -9.69 -6.03 27.46
N ASP A 481 -8.52 -5.98 26.84
CA ASP A 481 -8.19 -6.68 25.60
C ASP A 481 -7.24 -7.82 25.93
N LEU A 482 -7.57 -9.01 25.45
CA LEU A 482 -6.83 -10.24 25.72
C LEU A 482 -6.25 -10.78 24.42
N TYR A 483 -4.97 -11.14 24.45
CA TYR A 483 -4.21 -11.68 23.31
C TYR A 483 -3.61 -13.03 23.69
N VAL A 484 -3.90 -14.08 22.91
CA VAL A 484 -3.42 -15.43 23.19
C VAL A 484 -2.32 -15.85 22.22
N GLN A 485 -1.24 -16.41 22.77
CA GLN A 485 -0.19 -17.06 22.00
C GLN A 485 0.07 -18.46 22.56
N GLY A 486 0.12 -19.44 21.66
CA GLY A 486 0.60 -20.79 21.96
C GLY A 486 2.01 -21.03 21.43
N LEU A 487 2.80 -21.79 22.16
CA LEU A 487 4.15 -22.22 21.79
C LEU A 487 4.25 -23.74 21.88
N GLY A 488 5.15 -24.33 21.08
CA GLY A 488 5.31 -25.79 21.04
C GLY A 488 4.07 -26.46 20.40
N ASP A 489 3.46 -27.42 21.03
CA ASP A 489 2.30 -28.17 20.55
C ASP A 489 1.05 -27.28 20.38
N ALA A 490 0.95 -26.20 21.17
CA ALA A 490 -0.15 -25.24 21.11
C ALA A 490 0.11 -24.04 20.17
N ALA A 491 1.20 -24.04 19.40
CA ALA A 491 1.60 -22.92 18.53
C ALA A 491 0.58 -22.62 17.43
N LEU A 492 0.49 -21.35 17.05
CA LEU A 492 -0.32 -20.91 15.90
C LEU A 492 0.13 -21.63 14.62
N GLY A 493 -0.81 -22.03 13.79
CA GLY A 493 -0.56 -22.81 12.57
C GLY A 493 -0.48 -24.32 12.79
N SER A 494 -0.53 -24.81 14.04
CA SER A 494 -0.71 -26.24 14.33
C SER A 494 -2.20 -26.62 14.37
N ASP A 495 -2.52 -27.89 14.19
CA ASP A 495 -3.90 -28.39 14.35
C ASP A 495 -4.41 -28.29 15.80
N ARG A 496 -3.50 -28.04 16.75
CA ARG A 496 -3.73 -27.98 18.20
C ARG A 496 -3.56 -26.61 18.82
N GLN A 497 -3.52 -25.59 18.00
CA GLN A 497 -3.26 -24.19 18.40
C GLN A 497 -4.21 -23.71 19.51
N ALA A 498 -3.67 -22.89 20.43
CA ALA A 498 -4.45 -22.21 21.46
C ALA A 498 -5.13 -20.96 20.87
N LEU A 499 -6.45 -20.88 20.99
CA LEU A 499 -7.27 -19.79 20.46
C LEU A 499 -8.41 -19.44 21.43
N PHE A 500 -8.89 -18.21 21.36
CA PHE A 500 -10.14 -17.86 22.04
C PHE A 500 -11.33 -18.59 21.41
N ALA A 501 -12.38 -18.81 22.20
CA ALA A 501 -13.62 -19.38 21.71
C ALA A 501 -14.37 -18.42 20.78
N ASN A 502 -14.26 -17.13 21.05
CA ASN A 502 -14.83 -16.04 20.28
C ASN A 502 -13.75 -14.98 20.09
N GLY A 503 -13.49 -14.59 18.86
CA GLY A 503 -12.49 -13.55 18.56
C GLY A 503 -13.13 -12.26 18.11
N VAL A 504 -12.39 -11.16 18.26
CA VAL A 504 -12.67 -9.83 17.69
C VAL A 504 -11.49 -9.46 16.81
N ARG A 505 -11.77 -8.83 15.67
CA ARG A 505 -10.73 -8.39 14.73
C ARG A 505 -10.07 -7.08 15.15
N GLU A 506 -10.86 -6.15 15.65
CA GLU A 506 -10.39 -4.85 16.13
C GLU A 506 -9.36 -5.06 17.25
N GLY A 507 -8.24 -4.31 17.20
CA GLY A 507 -7.16 -4.42 18.17
C GLY A 507 -6.06 -5.42 17.83
N THR A 508 -6.09 -6.07 16.67
CA THR A 508 -5.13 -7.12 16.27
C THR A 508 -3.87 -6.61 15.57
N ILE A 509 -3.63 -5.30 15.48
CA ILE A 509 -2.39 -4.77 14.92
C ILE A 509 -1.19 -5.35 15.67
N SER A 510 -0.24 -5.97 14.94
CA SER A 510 0.96 -6.60 15.52
C SER A 510 2.02 -5.57 15.91
N SER A 511 2.82 -5.84 16.94
CA SER A 511 4.03 -5.08 17.24
C SER A 511 5.08 -5.28 16.13
N PRO A 512 5.87 -4.26 15.67
CA PRO A 512 5.97 -2.91 16.23
C PRO A 512 4.99 -1.90 15.61
N ALA A 513 4.08 -2.34 14.73
CA ALA A 513 3.15 -1.47 14.02
C ALA A 513 2.11 -0.79 14.94
N THR A 514 1.95 -1.25 16.19
CA THR A 514 1.07 -0.65 17.21
C THR A 514 1.54 0.73 17.66
N HIS A 515 2.86 1.03 17.60
CA HIS A 515 3.37 2.32 18.05
C HIS A 515 2.92 3.47 17.13
N PRO A 516 2.40 4.60 17.65
CA PRO A 516 1.87 5.70 16.84
C PRO A 516 2.93 6.36 15.93
N GLY A 517 4.21 6.27 16.24
CA GLY A 517 5.33 6.78 15.43
C GLY A 517 5.79 5.85 14.31
N ILE A 518 5.19 4.67 14.11
CA ILE A 518 5.56 3.70 13.08
C ILE A 518 4.42 3.58 12.06
N ILE A 519 4.74 3.58 10.76
CA ILE A 519 3.74 3.43 9.71
C ILE A 519 3.29 1.97 9.64
N ALA A 520 2.09 1.66 10.12
CA ALA A 520 1.45 0.36 9.97
C ALA A 520 0.78 0.25 8.60
N VAL A 521 0.97 -0.88 7.93
CA VAL A 521 0.41 -1.11 6.59
C VAL A 521 -0.54 -2.30 6.58
N GLY A 522 -1.83 -2.03 6.32
CA GLY A 522 -2.85 -3.04 6.06
C GLY A 522 -2.75 -3.64 4.65
N CYS A 523 -3.50 -4.73 4.43
CA CYS A 523 -3.43 -5.50 3.19
C CYS A 523 -4.69 -5.34 2.33
N THR A 524 -4.47 -5.18 1.00
CA THR A 524 -5.52 -5.35 -0.02
C THR A 524 -5.18 -6.48 -0.97
N VAL A 525 -6.21 -7.06 -1.59
CA VAL A 525 -6.06 -8.15 -2.55
C VAL A 525 -5.54 -7.59 -3.87
N ASN A 526 -4.32 -7.98 -4.23
CA ASN A 526 -3.70 -7.57 -5.49
C ASN A 526 -4.29 -8.34 -6.68
N ARG A 527 -4.55 -9.63 -6.52
CA ARG A 527 -5.14 -10.50 -7.56
C ARG A 527 -5.91 -11.69 -6.98
N PRO A 528 -7.06 -12.07 -7.60
CA PRO A 528 -7.83 -13.25 -7.19
C PRO A 528 -7.35 -14.53 -7.88
N SER A 529 -6.42 -14.44 -8.84
CA SER A 529 -5.85 -15.58 -9.57
C SER A 529 -4.53 -15.19 -10.23
N TRP A 530 -3.68 -16.17 -10.52
CA TRP A 530 -2.40 -15.98 -11.21
C TRP A 530 -2.05 -17.17 -12.10
N THR A 531 -1.12 -16.95 -13.02
CA THR A 531 -0.54 -18.03 -13.82
C THR A 531 0.79 -18.43 -13.21
N SER A 532 0.89 -19.68 -12.77
CA SER A 532 2.14 -20.31 -12.32
C SER A 532 2.72 -21.18 -13.44
N ILE A 533 3.94 -21.67 -13.25
CA ILE A 533 4.54 -22.67 -14.18
C ILE A 533 3.74 -23.98 -14.22
N ALA A 534 2.91 -24.23 -13.21
CA ALA A 534 2.02 -25.40 -13.15
C ALA A 534 0.65 -25.16 -13.83
N GLY A 535 0.32 -23.90 -14.16
CA GLY A 535 -0.94 -23.49 -14.77
C GLY A 535 -1.66 -22.40 -14.01
N VAL A 536 -2.92 -22.12 -14.38
CA VAL A 536 -3.72 -21.08 -13.74
C VAL A 536 -4.18 -21.54 -12.36
N VAL A 537 -3.83 -20.77 -11.35
CA VAL A 537 -4.21 -20.95 -9.95
C VAL A 537 -5.32 -19.96 -9.60
N LEU A 538 -6.38 -20.44 -8.98
CA LEU A 538 -7.44 -19.61 -8.40
C LEU A 538 -7.10 -19.32 -6.93
N GLY A 539 -7.31 -18.09 -6.50
CA GLY A 539 -7.15 -17.72 -5.09
C GLY A 539 -8.12 -18.49 -4.17
N PRO A 540 -7.91 -18.39 -2.86
CA PRO A 540 -8.71 -19.12 -1.89
C PRO A 540 -10.16 -18.66 -1.90
N ARG A 541 -11.02 -19.54 -1.38
CA ARG A 541 -12.39 -19.18 -1.01
C ARG A 541 -12.39 -18.83 0.48
N ILE A 542 -12.90 -17.68 0.81
CA ILE A 542 -12.96 -17.18 2.18
C ILE A 542 -14.36 -17.41 2.77
N PRO A 543 -14.50 -17.65 4.07
CA PRO A 543 -15.80 -17.72 4.73
C PRO A 543 -16.61 -16.45 4.51
N LEU A 544 -17.90 -16.58 4.26
CA LEU A 544 -18.82 -15.45 4.31
C LEU A 544 -19.06 -15.11 5.78
N LEU A 545 -18.55 -13.95 6.18
CA LEU A 545 -18.89 -13.33 7.46
C LEU A 545 -20.06 -12.40 7.19
N ASP A 546 -21.28 -12.83 7.48
CA ASP A 546 -22.47 -12.03 7.27
C ASP A 546 -22.80 -11.19 8.51
N GLY A 547 -23.10 -9.91 8.26
CA GLY A 547 -23.69 -8.99 9.21
C GLY A 547 -22.73 -7.92 9.75
N PRO A 548 -23.30 -6.81 10.26
CA PRO A 548 -22.55 -5.76 10.97
C PRO A 548 -21.89 -6.36 12.22
N GLY A 549 -20.56 -6.28 12.29
CA GLY A 549 -19.80 -6.86 13.41
C GLY A 549 -19.29 -8.28 13.20
N GLY A 550 -19.37 -8.84 11.96
CA GLY A 550 -18.73 -10.13 11.65
C GLY A 550 -19.34 -11.37 12.33
N LEU A 551 -20.55 -11.26 12.84
CA LEU A 551 -21.25 -12.42 13.38
C LEU A 551 -21.70 -13.33 12.23
N PRO A 552 -21.49 -14.68 12.33
CA PRO A 552 -21.98 -15.60 11.32
C PRO A 552 -23.51 -15.51 11.24
N ALA A 553 -24.04 -15.40 10.01
CA ALA A 553 -25.48 -15.50 9.78
C ALA A 553 -26.05 -16.80 10.37
N PRO A 554 -27.30 -16.80 10.86
CA PRO A 554 -27.93 -18.03 11.28
C PRO A 554 -27.89 -19.03 10.13
N ARG A 555 -27.37 -20.22 10.39
CA ARG A 555 -27.26 -21.30 9.41
C ARG A 555 -28.65 -21.71 8.93
N LEU A 556 -29.01 -21.26 7.75
CA LEU A 556 -30.12 -21.86 7.00
C LEU A 556 -29.62 -23.22 6.48
N THR A 557 -30.30 -24.26 6.85
CA THR A 557 -30.03 -25.62 6.35
C THR A 557 -30.99 -25.93 5.22
N GLY A 558 -30.49 -26.24 4.03
CA GLY A 558 -31.29 -26.61 2.86
C GLY A 558 -30.61 -26.28 1.54
N ALA A 559 -31.21 -26.69 0.43
CA ALA A 559 -30.70 -26.44 -0.92
C ALA A 559 -30.63 -24.94 -1.28
N ASP A 560 -31.37 -24.06 -0.58
CA ASP A 560 -31.41 -22.61 -0.75
C ASP A 560 -30.51 -21.86 0.25
N ALA A 561 -29.65 -22.57 1.00
CA ALA A 561 -28.68 -21.93 1.89
C ALA A 561 -27.68 -21.14 1.04
N PRO A 562 -27.41 -19.87 1.37
CA PRO A 562 -26.39 -19.10 0.66
C PRO A 562 -25.04 -19.82 0.77
N PRO A 563 -24.15 -19.67 -0.23
CA PRO A 563 -22.86 -20.31 -0.20
C PRO A 563 -22.09 -19.93 1.07
N THR A 564 -21.53 -20.92 1.78
CA THR A 564 -20.77 -20.69 3.03
C THR A 564 -19.44 -20.01 2.81
N SER A 565 -19.00 -19.85 1.54
CA SER A 565 -17.74 -19.22 1.17
C SER A 565 -17.85 -18.54 -0.19
N ARG A 566 -17.06 -17.47 -0.39
CA ARG A 566 -16.93 -16.76 -1.68
C ARG A 566 -15.48 -16.70 -2.15
N GLY A 567 -15.28 -16.41 -3.42
CA GLY A 567 -13.95 -16.00 -3.93
C GLY A 567 -13.57 -14.61 -3.45
N ILE A 568 -12.30 -14.31 -3.52
CA ILE A 568 -11.73 -12.99 -3.27
C ILE A 568 -11.80 -12.12 -4.54
N PHE A 569 -11.78 -10.79 -4.37
CA PHE A 569 -11.84 -9.82 -5.46
C PHE A 569 -10.68 -8.83 -5.41
N ASP A 570 -10.32 -8.29 -6.56
CA ASP A 570 -9.30 -7.24 -6.69
C ASP A 570 -9.63 -6.02 -5.83
N GLY A 571 -8.65 -5.54 -5.08
CA GLY A 571 -8.73 -4.31 -4.29
C GLY A 571 -9.63 -4.40 -3.06
N GLU A 572 -10.18 -5.57 -2.71
CA GLU A 572 -10.84 -5.73 -1.41
C GLU A 572 -9.78 -5.85 -0.30
N ILE A 573 -10.17 -5.54 0.93
CA ILE A 573 -9.32 -5.72 2.09
C ILE A 573 -9.05 -7.22 2.27
N CYS A 574 -7.80 -7.59 2.54
CA CYS A 574 -7.44 -8.98 2.82
C CYS A 574 -8.18 -9.47 4.08
N TRP A 575 -8.78 -10.64 4.02
CA TRP A 575 -9.56 -11.21 5.12
C TRP A 575 -8.72 -11.45 6.38
N PHE A 576 -7.42 -11.65 6.20
CA PHE A 576 -6.45 -11.89 7.27
C PHE A 576 -5.81 -10.61 7.81
N SER A 577 -5.98 -9.44 7.14
CA SER A 577 -5.33 -8.21 7.58
C SER A 577 -5.75 -7.85 9.00
N SER A 578 -4.78 -7.65 9.87
CA SER A 578 -5.00 -7.17 11.23
C SER A 578 -5.65 -5.77 11.23
N ALA A 579 -6.32 -5.44 12.31
CA ALA A 579 -7.14 -4.23 12.42
C ALA A 579 -6.86 -3.46 13.71
N GLY A 580 -6.92 -2.13 13.60
CA GLY A 580 -6.99 -1.22 14.74
C GLY A 580 -8.43 -1.09 15.29
N PRO A 581 -8.70 -0.06 16.12
CA PRO A 581 -7.68 0.76 16.79
C PRO A 581 -6.90 -0.04 17.84
N THR A 582 -5.78 0.48 18.31
CA THR A 582 -5.10 -0.12 19.47
C THR A 582 -5.99 -0.07 20.73
N PRO A 583 -5.69 -0.84 21.79
CA PRO A 583 -6.44 -0.75 23.06
C PRO A 583 -6.52 0.66 23.65
N LEU A 584 -5.54 1.52 23.36
CA LEU A 584 -5.53 2.93 23.77
C LEU A 584 -6.32 3.86 22.81
N GLY A 585 -6.97 3.29 21.77
CA GLY A 585 -7.77 4.04 20.81
C GLY A 585 -6.95 4.74 19.71
N VAL A 586 -5.66 4.41 19.55
CA VAL A 586 -4.85 4.96 18.44
C VAL A 586 -5.35 4.36 17.13
N PRO A 587 -5.77 5.21 16.16
CA PRO A 587 -6.20 4.73 14.86
C PRO A 587 -5.05 4.06 14.10
N LYS A 588 -5.25 2.82 13.68
CA LYS A 588 -4.33 2.00 12.89
C LYS A 588 -5.13 1.19 11.85
N PRO A 589 -4.52 0.73 10.74
CA PRO A 589 -3.20 1.11 10.23
C PRO A 589 -3.22 2.53 9.64
N GLU A 590 -2.04 3.13 9.40
CA GLU A 590 -1.92 4.45 8.75
C GLU A 590 -2.38 4.42 7.30
N ILE A 591 -2.21 3.28 6.61
CA ILE A 591 -2.51 3.11 5.19
C ILE A 591 -2.64 1.61 4.87
N ALA A 592 -3.27 1.25 3.75
CA ALA A 592 -3.22 -0.09 3.19
C ALA A 592 -2.48 -0.12 1.85
N ALA A 593 -2.06 -1.31 1.42
CA ALA A 593 -1.42 -1.52 0.12
C ALA A 593 -1.70 -2.94 -0.40
N PRO A 594 -1.54 -3.19 -1.73
CA PRO A 594 -1.61 -4.52 -2.30
C PRO A 594 -0.64 -5.48 -1.62
N GLY A 595 -1.14 -6.57 -1.05
CA GLY A 595 -0.33 -7.56 -0.31
C GLY A 595 -0.76 -9.00 -0.52
N ALA A 596 -2.00 -9.28 -0.95
CA ALA A 596 -2.39 -10.65 -1.21
C ALA A 596 -2.10 -11.03 -2.67
N PHE A 597 -1.27 -12.05 -2.82
CA PHE A 597 -0.85 -12.63 -4.10
C PHE A 597 -0.06 -11.66 -4.98
N VAL A 598 1.00 -11.09 -4.41
CA VAL A 598 1.98 -10.24 -5.11
C VAL A 598 3.08 -11.12 -5.72
N ILE A 599 3.45 -10.85 -6.98
CA ILE A 599 4.58 -11.49 -7.64
C ILE A 599 5.85 -10.68 -7.35
N SER A 600 6.91 -11.37 -6.94
CA SER A 600 8.22 -10.76 -6.72
C SER A 600 9.35 -11.78 -6.81
N ALA A 601 10.59 -11.34 -6.53
CA ALA A 601 11.79 -12.14 -6.58
C ALA A 601 11.70 -13.38 -5.68
N MET A 602 12.10 -14.53 -6.20
CA MET A 602 12.19 -15.80 -5.48
C MET A 602 13.66 -16.19 -5.33
N SER A 603 14.12 -16.31 -4.07
CA SER A 603 15.48 -16.79 -3.81
C SER A 603 15.71 -18.17 -4.43
N ARG A 604 16.86 -18.35 -5.09
CA ARG A 604 17.27 -19.64 -5.67
C ARG A 604 17.41 -20.76 -4.64
N THR A 605 17.58 -20.41 -3.36
CA THR A 605 17.71 -21.35 -2.23
C THR A 605 16.38 -21.62 -1.54
N ALA A 606 15.31 -20.96 -1.94
CA ALA A 606 13.97 -21.07 -1.35
C ALA A 606 12.92 -21.49 -2.38
N THR A 607 13.28 -22.35 -3.33
CA THR A 607 12.33 -22.84 -4.34
C THR A 607 11.23 -23.71 -3.72
N PRO A 608 10.06 -23.85 -4.35
CA PRO A 608 9.02 -24.79 -3.91
C PRO A 608 9.57 -26.21 -3.70
N GLY A 609 9.23 -26.83 -2.55
CA GLY A 609 9.78 -28.12 -2.13
C GLY A 609 11.01 -28.05 -1.25
N THR A 610 11.65 -26.89 -1.12
CA THR A 610 12.71 -26.64 -0.13
C THR A 610 12.06 -26.50 1.26
N SER A 611 12.56 -27.29 2.22
CA SER A 611 12.06 -27.20 3.61
C SER A 611 12.26 -25.78 4.17
N GLY A 612 11.23 -25.21 4.77
CA GLY A 612 11.23 -23.86 5.34
C GLY A 612 11.04 -22.72 4.33
N SER A 613 10.94 -23.01 3.01
CA SER A 613 10.62 -21.99 2.02
C SER A 613 9.15 -21.57 2.14
N ILE A 614 8.88 -20.25 2.10
CA ILE A 614 7.51 -19.70 2.07
C ILE A 614 6.74 -20.09 0.82
N PHE A 615 7.41 -20.53 -0.24
CA PHE A 615 6.80 -20.96 -1.49
C PHE A 615 6.46 -22.46 -1.49
N THR A 616 6.82 -23.19 -0.41
CA THR A 616 6.45 -24.58 -0.20
C THR A 616 5.16 -24.65 0.58
N ASN A 617 4.03 -24.80 -0.12
CA ASN A 617 2.74 -24.94 0.55
C ASN A 617 2.11 -26.29 0.19
N PRO A 618 1.92 -27.21 1.17
CA PRO A 618 1.25 -28.47 0.95
C PRO A 618 -0.23 -28.29 0.54
N ASN A 619 -0.82 -27.15 0.88
CA ASN A 619 -2.20 -26.80 0.60
C ASN A 619 -2.31 -25.83 -0.59
N CYS A 620 -1.46 -25.97 -1.60
CA CYS A 620 -1.58 -25.21 -2.83
C CYS A 620 -3.04 -25.13 -3.28
N PRO A 621 -3.57 -23.93 -3.59
CA PRO A 621 -4.88 -23.79 -4.19
C PRO A 621 -4.98 -24.68 -5.43
N ALA A 622 -6.11 -25.33 -5.64
CA ALA A 622 -6.30 -26.16 -6.80
C ALA A 622 -6.10 -25.33 -8.07
N LEU A 623 -5.34 -25.88 -9.02
CA LEU A 623 -5.27 -25.31 -10.36
C LEU A 623 -6.67 -25.27 -10.96
N LYS A 624 -6.92 -24.35 -11.87
CA LYS A 624 -8.20 -24.30 -12.63
C LYS A 624 -8.54 -25.64 -13.29
N SER A 625 -7.53 -26.50 -13.53
CA SER A 625 -7.70 -27.86 -14.01
C SER A 625 -8.22 -28.86 -12.97
N GLY A 626 -8.35 -28.46 -11.69
CA GLY A 626 -8.71 -29.33 -10.57
C GLY A 626 -7.53 -30.18 -10.04
N LYS A 627 -6.31 -30.01 -10.56
CA LYS A 627 -5.10 -30.70 -10.07
C LYS A 627 -4.38 -29.84 -9.04
N THR A 628 -3.61 -30.45 -8.17
CA THR A 628 -2.67 -29.79 -7.26
C THR A 628 -1.24 -29.94 -7.76
N ASP A 629 -0.42 -28.89 -7.60
CA ASP A 629 1.00 -28.93 -7.94
C ASP A 629 1.75 -28.06 -6.91
N ALA A 630 2.81 -28.58 -6.32
CA ALA A 630 3.60 -27.88 -5.30
C ALA A 630 4.21 -26.56 -5.81
N ARG A 631 4.28 -26.37 -7.13
CA ARG A 631 4.81 -25.16 -7.77
C ARG A 631 3.73 -24.11 -8.07
N CYS A 632 2.57 -24.19 -7.46
CA CYS A 632 1.45 -23.28 -7.68
C CYS A 632 1.77 -21.80 -7.41
N TYR A 633 2.76 -21.50 -6.58
CA TYR A 633 3.22 -20.13 -6.32
C TYR A 633 4.37 -19.69 -7.22
N GLN A 634 5.07 -20.60 -7.90
CA GLN A 634 6.18 -20.26 -8.78
C GLN A 634 5.67 -19.77 -10.15
N VAL A 635 6.04 -18.56 -10.53
CA VAL A 635 5.61 -17.91 -11.79
C VAL A 635 6.60 -18.17 -12.92
N ASP A 636 7.89 -18.06 -12.62
CA ASP A 636 9.00 -18.40 -13.52
C ASP A 636 10.21 -18.92 -12.71
N GLU A 637 11.38 -18.99 -13.31
CA GLU A 637 12.58 -19.56 -12.65
C GLU A 637 13.06 -18.73 -11.45
N SER A 638 12.72 -17.46 -11.39
CA SER A 638 13.23 -16.50 -10.40
C SER A 638 12.16 -15.68 -9.67
N HIS A 639 10.87 -15.93 -9.97
CA HIS A 639 9.78 -15.18 -9.35
C HIS A 639 8.68 -16.08 -8.83
N ALA A 640 8.10 -15.69 -7.71
CA ALA A 640 6.98 -16.38 -7.09
C ALA A 640 5.93 -15.41 -6.52
N VAL A 641 4.79 -15.97 -6.18
CA VAL A 641 3.66 -15.28 -5.54
C VAL A 641 3.70 -15.50 -4.04
N ALA A 642 3.48 -14.46 -3.27
CA ALA A 642 3.23 -14.55 -1.83
C ALA A 642 2.08 -13.65 -1.39
N ALA A 643 1.55 -13.88 -0.19
CA ALA A 643 0.45 -13.11 0.39
C ALA A 643 0.71 -12.83 1.87
N GLY A 644 0.40 -11.60 2.31
CA GLY A 644 0.57 -11.13 3.68
C GLY A 644 0.64 -9.60 3.73
N THR A 645 0.42 -9.02 4.89
CA THR A 645 0.77 -7.60 5.15
C THR A 645 2.28 -7.37 5.00
N SER A 646 3.08 -8.44 5.13
CA SER A 646 4.51 -8.46 4.78
C SER A 646 4.80 -8.08 3.32
N MET A 647 3.85 -8.28 2.40
CA MET A 647 3.96 -7.88 0.99
C MET A 647 3.40 -6.47 0.76
N SER A 648 2.48 -6.01 1.61
CA SER A 648 1.94 -4.64 1.58
C SER A 648 2.95 -3.61 2.09
N SER A 649 3.65 -3.91 3.17
CA SER A 649 4.63 -3.02 3.80
C SER A 649 5.72 -2.55 2.81
N PRO A 650 6.40 -3.41 2.04
CA PRO A 650 7.41 -2.99 1.08
C PRO A 650 6.84 -2.18 -0.10
N VAL A 651 5.57 -2.32 -0.45
CA VAL A 651 4.90 -1.43 -1.41
C VAL A 651 4.90 0.00 -0.88
N VAL A 652 4.51 0.19 0.38
CA VAL A 652 4.52 1.52 1.02
C VAL A 652 5.94 2.03 1.21
N ALA A 653 6.88 1.18 1.64
CA ALA A 653 8.30 1.55 1.76
C ALA A 653 8.86 2.06 0.42
N GLY A 654 8.49 1.42 -0.70
CA GLY A 654 8.81 1.91 -2.04
C GLY A 654 8.25 3.29 -2.33
N VAL A 655 6.97 3.56 -1.99
CA VAL A 655 6.36 4.89 -2.17
C VAL A 655 7.03 5.95 -1.27
N VAL A 656 7.38 5.59 -0.04
CA VAL A 656 8.16 6.47 0.84
C VAL A 656 9.53 6.80 0.23
N ALA A 657 10.19 5.83 -0.41
CA ALA A 657 11.44 6.10 -1.14
C ALA A 657 11.23 7.08 -2.31
N LEU A 658 10.09 7.02 -3.02
CA LEU A 658 9.76 8.01 -4.06
C LEU A 658 9.57 9.42 -3.46
N LEU A 659 8.91 9.53 -2.32
CA LEU A 659 8.76 10.81 -1.60
C LEU A 659 10.12 11.35 -1.13
N LEU A 660 10.96 10.53 -0.50
CA LEU A 660 12.30 10.89 -0.03
C LEU A 660 13.25 11.25 -1.18
N GLN A 661 13.10 10.66 -2.36
CA GLN A 661 13.82 11.09 -3.57
C GLN A 661 13.47 12.54 -3.93
N LYS A 662 12.20 12.93 -3.79
CA LYS A 662 11.73 14.29 -4.11
C LYS A 662 12.02 15.27 -2.98
N ASP A 663 12.04 14.83 -1.75
CA ASP A 663 12.35 15.63 -0.58
C ASP A 663 13.05 14.79 0.50
N PRO A 664 14.38 14.81 0.52
CA PRO A 664 15.17 14.05 1.49
C PRO A 664 15.06 14.59 2.94
N THR A 665 14.34 15.68 3.15
CA THR A 665 14.16 16.31 4.47
C THR A 665 12.80 15.99 5.11
N LEU A 666 11.99 15.16 4.46
CA LEU A 666 10.72 14.72 5.02
C LEU A 666 10.94 13.94 6.32
N THR A 667 10.11 14.22 7.29
CA THR A 667 10.05 13.50 8.57
C THR A 667 8.94 12.47 8.55
N GLN A 668 8.98 11.48 9.43
CA GLN A 668 8.01 10.38 9.49
C GLN A 668 6.55 10.87 9.54
N ASP A 669 6.27 11.85 10.39
CA ASP A 669 4.94 12.46 10.54
C ASP A 669 4.44 13.13 9.25
N LYS A 670 5.32 13.82 8.53
CA LYS A 670 4.99 14.40 7.22
C LYS A 670 4.74 13.32 6.17
N ILE A 671 5.54 12.26 6.18
CA ILE A 671 5.36 11.13 5.27
C ILE A 671 3.99 10.47 5.52
N ILE A 672 3.61 10.21 6.78
CA ILE A 672 2.28 9.70 7.14
C ILE A 672 1.19 10.61 6.57
N ALA A 673 1.29 11.92 6.81
CA ALA A 673 0.30 12.88 6.31
C ALA A 673 0.19 12.86 4.78
N LEU A 674 1.31 12.76 4.05
CA LEU A 674 1.34 12.70 2.58
C LEU A 674 0.75 11.40 2.04
N LEU A 675 1.08 10.25 2.64
CA LEU A 675 0.50 8.96 2.27
C LEU A 675 -1.02 8.96 2.45
N GLN A 676 -1.49 9.45 3.60
CA GLN A 676 -2.92 9.53 3.93
C GLN A 676 -3.68 10.55 3.05
N ALA A 677 -3.08 11.71 2.79
CA ALA A 677 -3.64 12.72 1.89
C ALA A 677 -3.74 12.18 0.46
N GLY A 678 -2.73 11.42 0.01
CA GLY A 678 -2.65 10.82 -1.31
C GLY A 678 -3.50 9.56 -1.49
N ALA A 679 -4.01 8.96 -0.42
CA ALA A 679 -4.62 7.64 -0.46
C ALA A 679 -5.88 7.55 -1.35
N HIS A 680 -6.02 6.43 -2.07
CA HIS A 680 -7.27 6.03 -2.70
C HIS A 680 -8.21 5.44 -1.67
N ARG A 681 -9.46 5.93 -1.62
CA ARG A 681 -10.50 5.28 -0.83
C ARG A 681 -11.13 4.15 -1.63
N PHE A 682 -11.50 3.07 -0.93
CA PHE A 682 -12.18 1.93 -1.54
C PHE A 682 -13.54 2.31 -2.14
N ARG A 683 -13.98 1.47 -3.08
CA ARG A 683 -15.24 1.66 -3.83
C ARG A 683 -16.48 1.77 -2.95
N TYR A 684 -16.44 1.17 -1.76
CA TYR A 684 -17.48 1.26 -0.74
C TYR A 684 -16.91 2.05 0.44
N PRO A 685 -17.34 3.29 0.63
CA PRO A 685 -16.82 4.13 1.68
C PRO A 685 -17.34 3.63 3.02
N ALA A 686 -16.48 2.96 3.76
CA ALA A 686 -16.51 3.17 5.19
C ALA A 686 -15.70 4.46 5.46
N PRO A 687 -16.09 5.30 6.40
CA PRO A 687 -15.14 6.22 7.02
C PRO A 687 -13.94 5.39 7.47
N PHE A 688 -12.83 5.98 7.88
CA PHE A 688 -11.63 5.28 8.34
C PHE A 688 -11.91 3.80 8.68
N ASN A 689 -11.33 2.89 7.91
CA ASN A 689 -11.56 1.46 8.12
C ASN A 689 -10.41 0.93 8.97
N ASP A 690 -10.72 0.21 10.03
CA ASP A 690 -9.74 -0.30 10.99
C ASP A 690 -8.74 -1.32 10.39
N GLN A 691 -8.96 -1.82 9.18
CA GLN A 691 -8.02 -2.69 8.44
C GLN A 691 -7.25 -1.97 7.33
N SER A 692 -7.66 -0.78 6.93
CA SER A 692 -7.07 -0.06 5.79
C SER A 692 -6.71 1.38 6.09
N GLY A 693 -6.99 1.87 7.28
CA GLY A 693 -6.87 3.30 7.57
C GLY A 693 -7.75 4.14 6.65
N PRO A 694 -7.27 5.29 6.16
CA PRO A 694 -8.05 6.16 5.27
C PRO A 694 -8.19 5.62 3.85
N GLY A 695 -7.44 4.57 3.48
CA GLY A 695 -7.52 3.97 2.15
C GLY A 695 -6.25 3.23 1.73
N GLU A 696 -6.12 3.02 0.44
CA GLU A 696 -4.98 2.34 -0.17
C GLU A 696 -3.95 3.36 -0.68
N VAL A 697 -2.67 3.05 -0.54
CA VAL A 697 -1.57 3.91 -1.00
C VAL A 697 -1.64 4.17 -2.51
N ASP A 698 -1.31 5.39 -2.91
CA ASP A 698 -1.23 5.83 -4.29
C ASP A 698 0.03 6.68 -4.49
N ALA A 699 0.96 6.18 -5.27
CA ALA A 699 2.25 6.85 -5.47
C ALA A 699 2.12 8.24 -6.11
N MET A 700 1.25 8.38 -7.12
CA MET A 700 0.97 9.70 -7.71
C MET A 700 0.23 10.61 -6.74
N GLY A 701 -0.74 10.06 -6.00
CA GLY A 701 -1.47 10.82 -5.00
C GLY A 701 -0.57 11.37 -3.91
N ALA A 702 0.39 10.57 -3.42
CA ALA A 702 1.36 11.00 -2.42
C ALA A 702 2.30 12.10 -2.94
N LEU A 703 2.76 11.99 -4.21
CA LEU A 703 3.57 13.01 -4.86
C LEU A 703 2.78 14.30 -5.13
N ASP A 704 1.52 14.18 -5.55
CA ASP A 704 0.64 15.34 -5.72
C ASP A 704 0.39 16.05 -4.37
N ALA A 705 0.21 15.28 -3.28
CA ALA A 705 0.09 15.84 -1.94
C ALA A 705 1.36 16.59 -1.50
N LEU A 706 2.55 16.07 -1.85
CA LEU A 706 3.83 16.74 -1.60
C LEU A 706 3.93 18.07 -2.37
N ASP A 707 3.54 18.09 -3.64
CA ASP A 707 3.55 19.33 -4.43
C ASP A 707 2.56 20.36 -3.88
N GLN A 708 1.37 19.92 -3.45
CA GLN A 708 0.37 20.77 -2.81
C GLN A 708 0.83 21.33 -1.47
N MET A 709 1.54 20.52 -0.67
CA MET A 709 2.13 20.97 0.58
C MET A 709 3.16 22.11 0.33
N ARG A 710 3.93 22.02 -0.76
CA ARG A 710 4.92 23.01 -1.16
C ARG A 710 4.32 24.23 -1.85
N ASN A 711 3.21 24.07 -2.54
CA ASN A 711 2.53 25.12 -3.28
C ASN A 711 1.00 25.03 -3.08
N PRO A 712 0.46 25.68 -2.05
CA PRO A 712 -0.97 25.66 -1.74
C PRO A 712 -1.89 26.17 -2.86
N THR A 713 -1.39 26.92 -3.84
CA THR A 713 -2.18 27.38 -5.00
C THR A 713 -2.63 26.25 -5.91
N LEU A 714 -1.98 25.09 -5.86
CA LEU A 714 -2.38 23.88 -6.58
C LEU A 714 -3.63 23.19 -5.99
N GLN A 715 -4.31 23.83 -5.05
CA GLN A 715 -5.56 23.30 -4.45
C GLN A 715 -6.84 23.81 -5.13
N LEU A 716 -6.74 24.82 -6.02
CA LEU A 716 -7.91 25.41 -6.65
C LEU A 716 -8.27 24.69 -7.95
N PRO A 717 -9.49 24.17 -8.06
CA PRO A 717 -9.96 23.49 -9.28
C PRO A 717 -10.35 24.47 -10.38
N ALA A 718 -10.16 24.06 -11.62
CA ALA A 718 -10.58 24.76 -12.81
C ALA A 718 -11.68 23.96 -13.54
N ALA A 719 -12.76 24.61 -13.91
CA ALA A 719 -13.92 23.95 -14.51
C ALA A 719 -13.66 23.37 -15.90
N ASP A 720 -12.78 23.98 -16.67
CA ASP A 720 -12.36 23.53 -18.01
C ASP A 720 -11.39 22.34 -17.97
N GLN A 721 -10.80 22.05 -16.80
CA GLN A 721 -9.85 20.97 -16.58
C GLN A 721 -10.42 19.82 -15.72
N SER A 722 -11.59 20.01 -15.13
CA SER A 722 -12.24 19.04 -14.24
C SER A 722 -13.37 18.29 -14.96
N TRP A 723 -13.61 17.04 -14.62
CA TRP A 723 -14.63 16.22 -15.27
C TRP A 723 -15.40 15.30 -14.31
N LEU A 724 -16.53 14.81 -14.81
CA LEU A 724 -17.40 13.87 -14.11
C LEU A 724 -17.55 12.60 -14.95
N THR A 725 -17.38 11.45 -14.30
CA THR A 725 -17.58 10.12 -14.87
C THR A 725 -18.66 9.38 -14.09
N LEU A 726 -19.52 8.65 -14.78
CA LEU A 726 -20.53 7.79 -14.18
C LEU A 726 -20.12 6.32 -14.31
N SER A 727 -20.47 5.50 -13.32
CA SER A 727 -20.23 4.05 -13.35
C SER A 727 -21.11 3.31 -14.34
N SER A 728 -22.15 3.98 -14.88
CA SER A 728 -23.07 3.41 -15.85
C SER A 728 -23.69 4.53 -16.72
N ASP A 729 -24.01 4.22 -17.96
CA ASP A 729 -24.73 5.11 -18.88
C ASP A 729 -26.24 5.10 -18.65
N TYR A 730 -26.75 4.42 -17.67
CA TYR A 730 -28.14 4.44 -17.20
C TYR A 730 -28.18 4.23 -15.68
N VAL A 731 -29.30 4.60 -15.06
CA VAL A 731 -29.58 4.30 -13.64
C VAL A 731 -30.60 3.16 -13.61
N PRO A 732 -30.28 2.02 -12.95
CA PRO A 732 -31.24 0.94 -12.78
C PRO A 732 -32.47 1.40 -11.99
N ALA A 733 -33.69 1.10 -12.51
CA ALA A 733 -34.93 1.45 -11.85
C ALA A 733 -35.38 0.47 -10.77
N ASP A 734 -34.50 -0.40 -10.33
CA ASP A 734 -34.74 -1.47 -9.36
C ASP A 734 -34.81 -1.02 -7.89
N GLY A 735 -34.48 0.24 -7.62
CA GLY A 735 -34.45 0.81 -6.28
C GLY A 735 -33.31 0.31 -5.38
N SER A 736 -32.52 -0.67 -5.83
CA SER A 736 -31.46 -1.30 -5.06
C SER A 736 -30.08 -0.99 -5.60
N THR A 737 -29.93 -0.88 -6.90
CA THR A 737 -28.65 -0.65 -7.56
C THR A 737 -28.37 0.86 -7.71
N GLY A 738 -27.19 1.30 -7.25
CA GLY A 738 -26.77 2.69 -7.33
C GLY A 738 -25.84 2.97 -8.50
N VAL A 739 -25.87 4.22 -8.98
CA VAL A 739 -24.88 4.77 -9.91
C VAL A 739 -23.90 5.64 -9.15
N THR A 740 -22.62 5.40 -9.35
CA THR A 740 -21.53 6.19 -8.76
C THR A 740 -21.13 7.29 -9.72
N ALA A 741 -21.20 8.55 -9.27
CA ALA A 741 -20.64 9.69 -9.96
C ALA A 741 -19.26 10.02 -9.37
N ILE A 742 -18.24 10.00 -10.21
CA ILE A 742 -16.86 10.33 -9.84
C ILE A 742 -16.54 11.71 -10.41
N VAL A 743 -16.16 12.62 -9.53
CA VAL A 743 -15.72 13.98 -9.85
C VAL A 743 -14.22 14.05 -9.72
N GLU A 744 -13.52 14.30 -10.81
CA GLU A 744 -12.06 14.53 -10.80
C GLU A 744 -11.79 16.01 -11.02
N LEU A 745 -11.16 16.65 -10.03
CA LEU A 745 -10.84 18.07 -10.03
C LEU A 745 -9.38 18.25 -10.42
N ARG A 746 -9.14 19.14 -11.39
CA ARG A 746 -7.83 19.52 -11.87
C ARG A 746 -7.58 21.01 -11.70
N THR A 747 -6.34 21.38 -11.48
CA THR A 747 -5.90 22.78 -11.49
C THR A 747 -5.91 23.36 -12.91
N ALA A 748 -5.79 24.68 -13.03
CA ALA A 748 -5.86 25.36 -14.34
C ALA A 748 -4.77 24.92 -15.34
N ASP A 749 -3.64 24.38 -14.86
CA ASP A 749 -2.61 23.80 -15.73
C ASP A 749 -2.96 22.40 -16.27
N GLY A 750 -4.02 21.78 -15.74
CA GLY A 750 -4.47 20.43 -16.11
C GLY A 750 -3.49 19.32 -15.70
N GLN A 751 -2.36 19.64 -15.06
CA GLN A 751 -1.31 18.68 -14.72
C GLN A 751 -1.48 18.12 -13.30
N HIS A 752 -1.97 18.95 -12.40
CA HIS A 752 -2.13 18.58 -11.00
C HIS A 752 -3.61 18.33 -10.67
N ARG A 753 -3.85 17.48 -9.68
CA ARG A 753 -5.17 17.34 -9.08
C ARG A 753 -5.39 18.44 -8.05
N ALA A 754 -6.46 19.20 -8.21
CA ALA A 754 -6.85 20.19 -7.23
C ALA A 754 -7.46 19.51 -6.01
N ASP A 755 -6.90 19.76 -4.84
CA ASP A 755 -7.35 19.12 -3.59
C ASP A 755 -7.62 20.12 -2.48
N PHE A 756 -8.56 19.78 -1.60
CA PHE A 756 -8.96 20.56 -0.43
C PHE A 756 -9.69 19.65 0.55
N PHE A 757 -9.70 20.02 1.82
CA PHE A 757 -10.30 19.22 2.89
C PHE A 757 -11.69 19.69 3.33
N ASP A 758 -12.06 20.95 3.02
CA ASP A 758 -13.39 21.47 3.36
C ASP A 758 -14.47 20.88 2.48
N LYS A 759 -15.19 19.92 3.04
CA LYS A 759 -16.31 19.22 2.35
C LYS A 759 -17.44 20.16 1.92
N GLY A 760 -17.60 21.33 2.56
CA GLY A 760 -18.68 22.27 2.23
C GLY A 760 -18.47 22.99 0.90
N ARG A 761 -17.27 23.01 0.36
CA ARG A 761 -16.93 23.69 -0.88
C ARG A 761 -17.39 22.94 -2.13
N LEU A 762 -17.33 21.59 -2.12
CA LEU A 762 -17.79 20.77 -3.22
C LEU A 762 -19.17 20.18 -2.89
N VAL A 763 -20.16 20.51 -3.70
CA VAL A 763 -21.54 20.07 -3.49
C VAL A 763 -22.02 19.26 -4.70
N PRO A 764 -22.57 18.04 -4.50
CA PRO A 764 -23.12 17.26 -5.60
C PRO A 764 -24.38 17.92 -6.13
N VAL A 765 -24.58 17.81 -7.43
CA VAL A 765 -25.81 18.24 -8.12
C VAL A 765 -26.47 16.99 -8.67
N LEU A 766 -27.72 16.76 -8.25
CA LEU A 766 -28.57 15.68 -8.75
C LEU A 766 -29.94 16.23 -9.10
N LEU A 767 -30.32 16.07 -10.36
CA LEU A 767 -31.64 16.46 -10.86
C LEU A 767 -32.35 15.22 -11.42
N VAL A 768 -33.65 15.12 -11.21
CA VAL A 768 -34.51 14.14 -11.89
C VAL A 768 -35.49 14.94 -12.74
N ASP A 769 -35.50 14.67 -14.06
CA ASP A 769 -36.27 15.43 -15.08
C ASP A 769 -36.09 16.95 -14.97
N GLY A 770 -34.85 17.38 -14.66
CA GLY A 770 -34.46 18.77 -14.50
C GLY A 770 -34.81 19.41 -13.16
N VAL A 771 -35.46 18.68 -12.24
CA VAL A 771 -35.83 19.17 -10.91
C VAL A 771 -34.82 18.66 -9.87
N PRO A 772 -34.31 19.49 -8.92
CA PRO A 772 -33.43 19.04 -7.86
C PRO A 772 -34.06 17.91 -7.06
N PHE A 773 -33.30 16.84 -6.89
CA PHE A 773 -33.74 15.70 -6.10
C PHE A 773 -33.59 16.00 -4.62
N GLU A 774 -34.66 15.88 -3.82
CA GLU A 774 -34.60 16.03 -2.36
C GLU A 774 -33.88 14.82 -1.74
N GLY A 775 -32.86 15.07 -0.92
CA GLY A 775 -32.01 14.02 -0.37
C GLY A 775 -30.83 13.68 -1.29
N ALA A 776 -30.25 14.69 -1.96
CA ALA A 776 -29.00 14.50 -2.70
C ALA A 776 -27.94 13.79 -1.83
N PRO A 777 -27.21 12.82 -2.39
CA PRO A 777 -26.23 12.03 -1.65
C PRO A 777 -25.05 12.90 -1.19
N ASP A 778 -24.43 12.52 -0.09
CA ASP A 778 -23.19 13.15 0.34
C ASP A 778 -22.06 12.86 -0.63
N ILE A 779 -21.25 13.89 -0.91
CA ILE A 779 -20.03 13.73 -1.70
C ILE A 779 -18.85 13.38 -0.79
N ILE A 780 -18.10 12.38 -1.18
CA ILE A 780 -17.03 11.80 -0.39
C ILE A 780 -15.70 11.93 -1.13
N ARG A 781 -14.68 12.46 -0.44
CA ARG A 781 -13.30 12.51 -0.98
C ARG A 781 -12.74 11.10 -1.06
N ARG A 782 -12.34 10.67 -2.27
CA ARG A 782 -11.69 9.38 -2.51
C ARG A 782 -10.16 9.46 -2.43
N GLY A 783 -9.60 10.59 -2.82
CA GLY A 783 -8.17 10.87 -2.85
C GLY A 783 -7.94 12.30 -3.31
N PRO A 784 -6.69 12.76 -3.48
CA PRO A 784 -6.40 14.11 -3.96
C PRO A 784 -7.16 14.43 -5.23
N GLY A 785 -7.99 15.49 -5.17
CA GLY A 785 -8.81 15.95 -6.29
C GLY A 785 -9.84 14.94 -6.80
N VAL A 786 -10.04 13.81 -6.16
CA VAL A 786 -11.00 12.79 -6.59
C VAL A 786 -12.09 12.62 -5.54
N TRP A 787 -13.30 12.89 -5.95
CA TRP A 787 -14.49 12.82 -5.13
C TRP A 787 -15.52 11.93 -5.78
N PHE A 788 -16.45 11.37 -5.01
CA PHE A 788 -17.55 10.60 -5.55
C PHE A 788 -18.78 10.70 -4.68
N TYR A 789 -19.94 10.41 -5.28
CA TYR A 789 -21.19 10.19 -4.61
C TYR A 789 -21.96 9.07 -5.30
N VAL A 790 -22.83 8.39 -4.55
CA VAL A 790 -23.63 7.27 -5.05
C VAL A 790 -25.09 7.63 -4.88
N TRP A 791 -25.85 7.48 -5.94
CA TRP A 791 -27.28 7.65 -5.87
C TRP A 791 -28.01 6.38 -6.27
N ARG A 792 -29.00 6.00 -5.48
CA ARG A 792 -29.95 4.93 -5.75
C ARG A 792 -31.32 5.57 -5.95
N PRO A 793 -31.98 5.38 -7.10
CA PRO A 793 -33.28 5.95 -7.31
C PRO A 793 -34.31 5.26 -6.41
N PRO A 794 -35.23 5.98 -5.79
CA PRO A 794 -36.41 5.34 -5.18
C PRO A 794 -37.24 4.64 -6.26
N PRO A 795 -38.04 3.61 -5.87
CA PRO A 795 -38.94 2.93 -6.79
C PRO A 795 -39.92 3.93 -7.45
N GLY A 796 -40.26 3.67 -8.71
CA GLY A 796 -41.27 4.46 -9.43
C GLY A 796 -40.69 5.57 -10.33
N LEU A 797 -39.38 5.76 -10.40
CA LEU A 797 -38.74 6.74 -11.30
C LEU A 797 -38.38 6.16 -12.68
N GLY A 798 -38.79 4.93 -12.99
CA GLY A 798 -38.54 4.34 -14.31
C GLY A 798 -39.13 5.17 -15.42
N GLY A 799 -38.37 5.46 -16.48
CA GLY A 799 -38.73 6.33 -17.59
C GLY A 799 -38.29 7.78 -17.46
N SER A 800 -37.87 8.21 -16.26
CA SER A 800 -37.27 9.52 -15.99
C SER A 800 -35.80 9.61 -16.39
N ARG A 801 -35.23 10.81 -16.31
CA ARG A 801 -33.80 11.07 -16.56
C ARG A 801 -33.13 11.66 -15.33
N ALA A 802 -31.98 11.13 -14.97
CA ALA A 802 -31.14 11.66 -13.89
C ALA A 802 -29.97 12.48 -14.46
N THR A 803 -29.76 13.68 -13.92
CA THR A 803 -28.61 14.54 -14.25
C THR A 803 -27.69 14.65 -13.05
N PHE A 804 -26.45 14.28 -13.26
CA PHE A 804 -25.38 14.31 -12.27
C PHE A 804 -24.44 15.47 -12.55
N GLY A 805 -23.94 16.15 -11.49
CA GLY A 805 -23.00 17.25 -11.58
C GLY A 805 -22.38 17.57 -10.24
N ALA A 806 -21.54 18.60 -10.19
CA ALA A 806 -20.98 19.15 -8.96
C ALA A 806 -20.71 20.64 -9.08
N THR A 807 -20.78 21.34 -7.95
CA THR A 807 -20.36 22.74 -7.84
C THR A 807 -19.27 22.89 -6.81
N PHE A 808 -18.35 23.82 -7.07
CA PHE A 808 -17.31 24.23 -6.15
C PHE A 808 -17.55 25.71 -5.79
N ASP A 809 -17.63 26.01 -4.49
CA ASP A 809 -17.99 27.34 -3.99
C ASP A 809 -19.25 27.93 -4.67
N GLY A 810 -20.21 27.06 -4.99
CA GLY A 810 -21.47 27.46 -5.63
C GLY A 810 -21.41 27.58 -7.16
N VAL A 811 -20.25 27.42 -7.77
CA VAL A 811 -20.08 27.47 -9.24
C VAL A 811 -19.97 26.06 -9.82
N ALA A 812 -20.61 25.80 -10.98
CA ALA A 812 -20.47 24.51 -11.64
C ALA A 812 -19.00 24.24 -12.00
N ILE A 813 -18.48 23.11 -11.51
CA ILE A 813 -17.06 22.77 -11.69
C ILE A 813 -16.83 21.64 -12.68
N VAL A 814 -17.87 20.90 -13.05
CA VAL A 814 -17.83 19.84 -14.06
C VAL A 814 -19.02 19.94 -14.99
N ALA A 815 -18.86 19.48 -16.22
CA ALA A 815 -19.98 19.38 -17.15
C ALA A 815 -20.96 18.31 -16.62
N PRO A 816 -22.28 18.63 -16.51
CA PRO A 816 -23.28 17.68 -16.04
C PRO A 816 -23.50 16.55 -17.05
N ARG A 817 -23.83 15.35 -16.53
CA ARG A 817 -24.16 14.17 -17.34
C ARG A 817 -25.57 13.72 -17.05
N THR A 818 -26.37 13.56 -18.09
CA THR A 818 -27.78 13.12 -18.02
C THR A 818 -27.91 11.72 -18.61
N VAL A 819 -28.47 10.79 -17.82
CA VAL A 819 -28.68 9.39 -18.18
C VAL A 819 -30.11 8.95 -17.88
N PRO A 820 -30.68 7.96 -18.60
CA PRO A 820 -32.03 7.45 -18.34
C PRO A 820 -32.08 6.63 -17.04
N ILE A 821 -33.26 6.61 -16.42
CA ILE A 821 -33.61 5.68 -15.31
C ILE A 821 -34.49 4.60 -15.92
N ALA A 822 -33.98 3.35 -15.98
CA ALA A 822 -34.69 2.30 -16.73
C ALA A 822 -34.44 0.90 -16.14
N SER A 823 -35.42 0.02 -16.31
CA SER A 823 -35.28 -1.41 -15.96
C SER A 823 -34.46 -2.19 -17.00
N ASP A 824 -34.56 -1.78 -18.28
CA ASP A 824 -33.69 -2.27 -19.37
C ASP A 824 -32.76 -1.13 -19.80
N GLY A 825 -31.65 -1.06 -19.13
CA GLY A 825 -30.69 0.02 -19.27
C GLY A 825 -29.99 0.05 -20.61
N TRP A 826 -29.79 -1.08 -21.26
CA TRP A 826 -29.16 -1.12 -22.58
C TRP A 826 -30.03 -0.45 -23.63
N ASN A 827 -31.29 -0.85 -23.72
CA ASN A 827 -32.22 -0.27 -24.70
C ASN A 827 -32.55 1.20 -24.39
N ALA A 828 -32.57 1.59 -23.12
CA ALA A 828 -32.80 2.97 -22.72
C ALA A 828 -31.59 3.88 -22.99
N ALA A 829 -30.38 3.38 -22.79
CA ALA A 829 -29.14 4.12 -23.06
C ALA A 829 -28.81 4.17 -24.56
N TYR A 830 -29.23 3.14 -25.32
CA TYR A 830 -28.89 2.98 -26.74
C TYR A 830 -30.14 2.59 -27.59
N PRO A 831 -31.14 3.47 -27.70
CA PRO A 831 -32.42 3.14 -28.33
C PRO A 831 -32.32 2.80 -29.83
N SER A 832 -31.22 3.14 -30.51
CA SER A 832 -30.99 2.81 -31.89
C SER A 832 -30.58 1.36 -32.18
N HIS A 833 -30.39 0.51 -31.12
CA HIS A 833 -29.95 -0.85 -31.28
C HIS A 833 -31.06 -1.90 -31.16
N ALA A 834 -32.30 -1.51 -31.04
CA ALA A 834 -33.45 -2.42 -30.98
C ALA A 834 -33.72 -3.19 -32.31
N GLY A 835 -32.69 -3.42 -33.13
CA GLY A 835 -32.88 -4.13 -34.42
C GLY A 835 -31.63 -4.54 -35.17
N GLY A 836 -30.42 -4.58 -34.58
CA GLY A 836 -29.24 -5.03 -35.33
C GLY A 836 -27.93 -5.02 -34.58
N SER A 837 -27.24 -6.12 -34.67
CA SER A 837 -25.91 -6.36 -34.07
C SER A 837 -24.79 -5.48 -34.67
N HIS A 838 -24.64 -4.24 -34.24
CA HIS A 838 -23.44 -3.44 -34.51
C HIS A 838 -23.07 -2.55 -33.33
N CYS A 839 -21.86 -2.68 -32.84
CA CYS A 839 -21.24 -1.73 -31.90
C CYS A 839 -20.99 -0.41 -32.63
N ALA A 840 -21.79 0.62 -32.36
CA ALA A 840 -21.52 1.97 -32.81
C ALA A 840 -21.09 2.85 -31.64
N VAL A 841 -19.87 3.35 -31.72
CA VAL A 841 -19.39 4.44 -30.83
C VAL A 841 -20.11 5.71 -31.29
N THR A 842 -21.08 6.18 -30.50
CA THR A 842 -21.70 7.49 -30.75
C THR A 842 -20.74 8.59 -30.35
N THR A 843 -20.08 9.19 -31.31
CA THR A 843 -19.49 10.52 -31.17
C THR A 843 -20.60 11.53 -30.97
N THR A 844 -20.80 12.10 -29.80
CA THR A 844 -21.63 13.25 -29.57
C THR A 844 -21.05 14.44 -30.33
N SER A 845 -21.65 14.80 -31.47
CA SER A 845 -21.36 16.05 -32.18
C SER A 845 -21.68 17.22 -31.24
N ARG A 846 -20.69 18.00 -30.88
CA ARG A 846 -20.89 19.35 -30.34
C ARG A 846 -21.52 20.25 -31.43
N THR A 847 -22.83 20.35 -31.50
CA THR A 847 -23.49 21.52 -32.09
C THR A 847 -23.69 22.51 -30.95
N GLY A 848 -22.95 23.62 -31.02
CA GLY A 848 -22.98 24.68 -30.03
C GLY A 848 -24.30 25.44 -30.01
N THR A 849 -25.25 24.99 -29.20
CA THR A 849 -26.43 25.81 -28.82
C THR A 849 -27.10 25.34 -27.52
N SER A 850 -26.72 24.19 -26.93
CA SER A 850 -27.38 23.68 -25.71
C SER A 850 -26.67 23.99 -24.40
N THR A 851 -25.43 24.47 -24.45
CA THR A 851 -24.59 24.70 -23.22
C THR A 851 -25.02 25.94 -22.44
N ALA A 852 -25.55 26.97 -23.10
CA ALA A 852 -26.03 28.19 -22.42
C ALA A 852 -27.31 27.95 -21.60
N ALA A 853 -28.24 27.13 -22.12
CA ALA A 853 -29.50 26.83 -21.42
C ALA A 853 -29.31 25.96 -20.18
N SER A 854 -28.39 24.97 -20.25
CA SER A 854 -28.10 24.10 -19.11
C SER A 854 -27.35 24.83 -17.99
N ALA A 855 -26.41 25.71 -18.32
CA ALA A 855 -25.71 26.54 -17.34
C ALA A 855 -26.65 27.54 -16.64
N THR A 856 -27.62 28.10 -17.38
CA THR A 856 -28.61 29.03 -16.81
C THR A 856 -29.59 28.31 -15.87
N LEU A 857 -29.95 27.06 -16.17
CA LEU A 857 -30.84 26.27 -15.32
C LEU A 857 -30.15 25.90 -13.99
N ILE A 858 -28.87 25.51 -14.05
CA ILE A 858 -28.07 25.20 -12.86
C ILE A 858 -27.87 26.47 -12.00
N GLY A 859 -27.60 27.60 -12.61
CA GLY A 859 -27.48 28.88 -11.90
C GLY A 859 -28.80 29.31 -11.21
N GLY A 860 -29.95 29.10 -11.87
CA GLY A 860 -31.26 29.41 -11.30
C GLY A 860 -31.65 28.54 -10.10
N VAL A 861 -31.34 27.27 -10.17
CA VAL A 861 -31.60 26.32 -9.06
C VAL A 861 -30.72 26.62 -7.83
N MET A 862 -29.49 27.09 -8.04
CA MET A 862 -28.58 27.44 -6.97
C MET A 862 -29.00 28.71 -6.23
N ALA A 863 -29.57 29.69 -6.92
CA ALA A 863 -30.12 30.89 -6.29
C ALA A 863 -31.29 30.55 -5.36
N LEU A 864 -32.11 29.58 -5.72
CA LEU A 864 -33.22 29.08 -4.91
C LEU A 864 -32.76 28.28 -3.67
N ALA A 865 -31.71 27.48 -3.81
CA ALA A 865 -31.13 26.71 -2.70
C ALA A 865 -30.44 27.63 -1.67
N ALA A 866 -29.72 28.65 -2.11
CA ALA A 866 -29.10 29.65 -1.25
C ALA A 866 -30.12 30.50 -0.48
N LEU A 867 -31.26 30.86 -1.12
CA LEU A 867 -32.36 31.58 -0.49
C LEU A 867 -33.10 30.74 0.57
N ARG A 868 -33.26 29.44 0.35
CA ARG A 868 -33.83 28.52 1.37
C ARG A 868 -32.89 28.30 2.58
N ARG A 869 -31.58 28.27 2.39
CA ARG A 869 -30.62 28.17 3.50
C ARG A 869 -30.63 29.42 4.40
N ARG A 870 -30.75 30.63 3.82
CA ARG A 870 -30.87 31.88 4.60
C ARG A 870 -32.16 32.00 5.42
N ARG A 871 -33.21 31.26 5.10
CA ARG A 871 -34.48 31.24 5.83
C ARG A 871 -34.53 30.21 6.99
N ARG A 872 -33.54 29.32 7.09
CA ARG A 872 -33.46 28.33 8.17
C ARG A 872 -32.50 28.76 9.31
N THR A 873 -31.80 29.87 9.15
CA THR A 873 -30.88 30.43 10.17
C THR A 873 -31.35 31.80 10.71
N ALA A 874 -32.60 32.16 10.51
CA ALA A 874 -33.25 33.34 11.14
C ALA A 874 -34.47 32.87 11.96
#